data_e331d8d3d0f325f80f4f7470ebfb4ab3
#
_entry.id   e331d8d3d0f325f80f4f7470ebfb4ab3
#
_cell.length_a   1.000
_cell.length_b   1.000
_cell.length_c   1.000
_cell.angle_alpha   90.00
_cell.angle_beta   90.00
_cell.angle_gamma   90.00
#
_symmetry.space_group_name_H-M   'P 1'
#
loop_
_entity.id
_entity.type
_entity.pdbx_description
1 polymer ?
#
loop_
_entity_poly.entity_id
_entity_poly.type
_entity_poly.pdbx_seq_one_letter_code
_entity_poly.pdbx_strand_id
1 'polypeptide(L)'
;MLQARQEEKQQGSKTKKNKKNWKRIVPIAAAACVCVIVGATVGIKQINKGNNKTLDAATIASAADQKETTQTLITAKDYKEIKKCIKEYNKQMARDNNSMAIGMYESASSSDATSAESSNVSDTGAYSDTNLRENGVGEADIVKTDGKNIYTLCRSVVTITAIDNGSMEKLASIEQDAERYVEDIYVQDDKLVLFGTLGRQVGNSEDSEAYDGYYENNTYVQVYDISDPSNPKEIGNMEQSGGYNTSRIVDGYVYVLSQFHPYEDNVTARDLWYIPEVQGKSIEAENIYMPQEAEGNEYTIITAFSLDNPSEKTDSKAVFGYSDVCYVSENNIYITSNYYEDSDVSRTLIRKISYTDGKLVGVAQTKIKGMLNDSFSIDEYEGNLRLVTTIDEIYSNDDIMPLNETADKTEKAVAENVKDAVPGTNSLYVLNDKLEIIGSIHNLAKDETIYSARFMGDTGYFVTYRQVDPLFSVDLSDPENPKILGELKIPGFSEYLHPYGDGKLLGIGMDVSEDGFTTEGVKLSMFNVTDPSNVTEENKYTIEESYGTDVGYNYKGVFVDVQKNLFGFVTYHDGVTYQLYTYDEAEGFKEVMSRQLSGYEGSRGLYIGDVFYLVSGNMIESYSMNGFEKMDDIVL
;
A
#
# COMPACT_ATOMS: atom_id res chain seq x y z
N MET A 1 -1.71 27.35 44.93
CA MET A 1 -0.93 26.24 44.38
C MET A 1 -0.04 26.61 43.19
N LEU A 2 0.34 27.88 43.05
CA LEU A 2 1.18 28.41 41.96
C LEU A 2 2.47 29.10 42.45
N GLN A 3 2.79 28.98 43.75
CA GLN A 3 4.01 29.54 44.33
C GLN A 3 5.08 28.51 44.74
N ALA A 4 4.83 27.24 44.61
CA ALA A 4 5.76 26.16 45.04
C ALA A 4 6.63 25.59 43.89
N ARG A 5 6.65 26.18 42.68
CA ARG A 5 7.42 25.73 41.52
C ARG A 5 8.54 26.66 41.06
N GLN A 6 8.85 27.70 41.81
CA GLN A 6 9.91 28.64 41.43
C GLN A 6 11.19 28.61 42.27
N GLU A 7 11.28 27.79 43.31
CA GLU A 7 12.46 27.76 44.21
C GLU A 7 13.42 26.57 44.02
N GLU A 8 13.18 25.64 43.08
CA GLU A 8 14.10 24.49 42.85
C GLU A 8 15.10 24.70 41.68
N LYS A 9 15.28 25.92 41.17
CA LYS A 9 16.22 26.20 40.07
C LYS A 9 17.48 26.98 40.46
N GLN A 10 17.85 27.01 41.74
CA GLN A 10 19.11 27.61 42.17
C GLN A 10 19.81 26.77 43.24
N GLN A 11 20.31 25.61 42.85
CA GLN A 11 21.47 25.02 43.55
C GLN A 11 22.34 24.32 42.48
N GLY A 12 23.44 24.99 42.15
CA GLY A 12 24.44 24.48 41.24
C GLY A 12 25.22 23.33 41.84
N SER A 13 25.32 22.27 41.10
CA SER A 13 26.32 21.23 41.31
C SER A 13 27.33 21.25 40.15
N LYS A 14 28.53 21.72 40.48
CA LYS A 14 29.72 21.61 39.61
C LYS A 14 30.10 20.14 39.48
N THR A 15 29.84 19.51 38.38
CA THR A 15 30.47 18.25 38.01
C THR A 15 31.48 18.47 36.90
N LYS A 16 32.72 18.07 37.19
CA LYS A 16 33.88 18.16 36.30
C LYS A 16 33.63 17.39 35.02
N LYS A 17 33.71 18.08 33.86
CA LYS A 17 33.74 17.45 32.54
C LYS A 17 34.98 16.54 32.42
N ASN A 18 34.76 15.24 32.37
CA ASN A 18 35.79 14.25 32.05
C ASN A 18 36.03 14.25 30.53
N LYS A 19 37.01 15.03 30.06
CA LYS A 19 37.40 15.17 28.65
C LYS A 19 38.22 14.00 28.09
N LYS A 20 38.14 12.80 28.67
CA LYS A 20 39.13 11.75 28.34
C LYS A 20 38.61 10.59 27.50
N ASN A 21 37.31 10.49 27.21
CA ASN A 21 36.78 9.33 26.46
C ASN A 21 36.36 9.62 25.01
N TRP A 22 36.37 10.86 24.55
CA TRP A 22 35.91 11.16 23.18
C TRP A 22 37.04 11.01 22.11
N LYS A 23 38.32 11.00 22.52
CA LYS A 23 39.40 10.81 21.56
C LYS A 23 39.67 9.35 21.15
N ARG A 24 38.96 8.37 21.71
CA ARG A 24 39.10 6.95 21.32
C ARG A 24 38.01 6.42 20.38
N ILE A 25 36.89 7.10 20.24
CA ILE A 25 35.76 6.67 19.37
C ILE A 25 35.92 7.18 17.95
N VAL A 26 36.46 8.38 17.76
CA VAL A 26 36.67 9.00 16.44
C VAL A 26 37.61 8.21 15.50
N PRO A 27 38.70 7.57 15.97
CA PRO A 27 39.56 6.80 15.06
C PRO A 27 38.96 5.47 14.59
N ILE A 28 38.03 4.87 15.34
CA ILE A 28 37.41 3.59 14.96
C ILE A 28 36.33 3.81 13.87
N ALA A 29 35.52 4.85 14.00
CA ALA A 29 34.55 5.23 12.96
C ALA A 29 35.24 5.64 11.65
N ALA A 30 36.36 6.41 11.74
CA ALA A 30 37.14 6.79 10.57
C ALA A 30 37.87 5.60 9.91
N ALA A 31 38.25 4.57 10.67
CA ALA A 31 38.85 3.36 10.11
C ALA A 31 37.85 2.48 9.38
N ALA A 32 36.59 2.38 9.88
CA ALA A 32 35.52 1.68 9.20
C ALA A 32 35.13 2.35 7.87
N CYS A 33 35.00 3.68 7.86
CA CYS A 33 34.77 4.45 6.64
C CYS A 33 35.88 4.33 5.59
N VAL A 34 37.17 4.29 6.03
CA VAL A 34 38.29 4.15 5.10
C VAL A 34 38.34 2.74 4.48
N CYS A 35 37.90 1.69 5.20
CA CYS A 35 37.85 0.35 4.63
C CYS A 35 36.75 0.22 3.56
N VAL A 36 35.59 0.89 3.73
CA VAL A 36 34.51 0.91 2.73
C VAL A 36 34.94 1.72 1.49
N ILE A 37 35.60 2.89 1.68
CA ILE A 37 36.08 3.72 0.57
C ILE A 37 37.19 3.04 -0.22
N VAL A 38 38.08 2.29 0.43
CA VAL A 38 39.13 1.54 -0.26
C VAL A 38 38.56 0.33 -1.01
N GLY A 39 37.55 -0.32 -0.47
CA GLY A 39 36.79 -1.39 -1.16
C GLY A 39 36.08 -0.87 -2.41
N ALA A 40 35.36 0.24 -2.30
CA ALA A 40 34.66 0.87 -3.41
C ALA A 40 35.59 1.41 -4.50
N THR A 41 36.71 2.08 -4.12
CA THR A 41 37.67 2.61 -5.11
C THR A 41 38.49 1.52 -5.82
N VAL A 42 38.69 0.36 -5.22
CA VAL A 42 39.32 -0.79 -5.90
C VAL A 42 38.31 -1.46 -6.85
N GLY A 43 37.03 -1.57 -6.45
CA GLY A 43 35.94 -2.04 -7.33
C GLY A 43 35.77 -1.16 -8.56
N ILE A 44 35.67 0.16 -8.38
CA ILE A 44 35.48 1.14 -9.46
C ILE A 44 36.72 1.17 -10.41
N LYS A 45 37.94 1.00 -9.90
CA LYS A 45 39.15 0.92 -10.76
C LYS A 45 39.23 -0.38 -11.58
N GLN A 46 38.58 -1.47 -11.15
CA GLN A 46 38.50 -2.69 -11.97
C GLN A 46 37.36 -2.62 -12.99
N ILE A 47 36.28 -1.93 -12.69
CA ILE A 47 35.17 -1.72 -13.64
C ILE A 47 35.58 -0.80 -14.79
N ASN A 48 36.40 0.22 -14.55
CA ASN A 48 36.85 1.14 -15.60
C ASN A 48 38.01 0.61 -16.48
N LYS A 49 38.42 -0.64 -16.36
CA LYS A 49 39.49 -1.23 -17.18
C LYS A 49 39.07 -2.41 -18.04
N GLY A 50 37.80 -2.69 -18.18
CA GLY A 50 37.34 -3.81 -18.97
C GLY A 50 36.06 -3.53 -19.71
N ASN A 51 36.18 -3.16 -20.97
CA ASN A 51 35.18 -3.29 -22.05
C ASN A 51 33.89 -2.48 -21.95
N ASN A 52 33.67 -1.62 -22.93
CA ASN A 52 32.40 -1.51 -23.63
C ASN A 52 31.93 -2.93 -24.07
N LYS A 53 31.36 -3.69 -23.18
CA LYS A 53 30.44 -4.78 -23.46
C LYS A 53 29.08 -4.30 -23.02
N THR A 54 28.19 -4.14 -23.98
CA THR A 54 26.75 -4.26 -23.82
C THR A 54 26.43 -5.05 -22.54
N LEU A 55 25.56 -4.49 -21.68
CA LEU A 55 24.95 -5.19 -20.55
C LEU A 55 24.75 -6.66 -20.97
N ASP A 56 25.48 -7.57 -20.33
CA ASP A 56 25.25 -8.98 -20.52
C ASP A 56 23.81 -9.21 -20.07
N ALA A 57 22.98 -9.55 -21.05
CA ALA A 57 21.57 -9.77 -20.92
C ALA A 57 21.27 -10.45 -19.58
N ALA A 58 20.45 -9.80 -18.75
CA ALA A 58 19.79 -10.47 -17.65
C ALA A 58 19.30 -11.81 -18.21
N THR A 59 19.66 -12.90 -17.57
CA THR A 59 19.39 -14.23 -18.10
C THR A 59 17.88 -14.35 -18.27
N ILE A 60 17.38 -14.25 -19.50
CA ILE A 60 15.98 -14.52 -19.82
C ILE A 60 15.82 -16.02 -19.55
N ALA A 61 15.29 -16.36 -18.38
CA ALA A 61 14.94 -17.73 -18.10
C ALA A 61 13.70 -18.06 -18.93
N SER A 62 13.78 -19.10 -19.76
CA SER A 62 12.60 -19.59 -20.44
C SER A 62 11.60 -20.13 -19.41
N ALA A 63 10.30 -20.01 -19.66
CA ALA A 63 9.23 -20.54 -18.81
C ALA A 63 9.44 -22.03 -18.43
N ALA A 64 10.26 -22.77 -19.18
CA ALA A 64 10.57 -24.17 -18.95
C ALA A 64 11.43 -24.47 -17.70
N ASP A 65 12.14 -23.48 -17.14
CA ASP A 65 13.02 -23.67 -15.97
C ASP A 65 12.31 -23.44 -14.62
N GLN A 66 11.07 -22.99 -14.64
CA GLN A 66 10.29 -22.75 -13.42
C GLN A 66 9.29 -23.88 -13.19
N LYS A 67 9.56 -24.73 -12.22
CA LYS A 67 8.67 -25.80 -11.75
C LYS A 67 7.53 -25.28 -10.83
N GLU A 68 7.14 -24.03 -10.95
CA GLU A 68 6.02 -23.52 -10.18
C GLU A 68 4.73 -23.89 -10.93
N THR A 69 3.97 -24.82 -10.35
CA THR A 69 2.75 -25.33 -10.97
C THR A 69 1.56 -24.45 -10.61
N THR A 70 1.04 -23.76 -11.59
CA THR A 70 -0.28 -23.13 -11.49
C THR A 70 -1.36 -24.18 -11.23
N GLN A 71 -2.31 -23.85 -10.40
CA GLN A 71 -3.33 -24.77 -9.95
C GLN A 71 -4.71 -24.10 -9.96
N THR A 72 -5.74 -24.87 -10.29
CA THR A 72 -7.11 -24.39 -10.18
C THR A 72 -7.49 -24.23 -8.71
N LEU A 73 -8.17 -23.14 -8.36
CA LEU A 73 -8.76 -22.97 -7.04
C LEU A 73 -9.85 -24.03 -6.81
N ILE A 74 -9.72 -24.79 -5.72
CA ILE A 74 -10.62 -25.88 -5.36
C ILE A 74 -11.38 -25.48 -4.10
N THR A 75 -12.69 -25.69 -4.10
CA THR A 75 -13.54 -25.43 -2.94
C THR A 75 -13.53 -26.61 -1.96
N ALA A 76 -13.81 -26.33 -0.70
CA ALA A 76 -13.93 -27.35 0.34
C ALA A 76 -15.09 -28.30 0.04
N LYS A 77 -14.89 -29.58 0.32
CA LYS A 77 -15.93 -30.63 0.18
C LYS A 77 -16.97 -30.53 1.29
N ASP A 78 -16.51 -30.23 2.49
CA ASP A 78 -17.34 -30.06 3.69
C ASP A 78 -16.56 -29.28 4.76
N TYR A 79 -17.27 -28.82 5.80
CA TYR A 79 -16.66 -28.10 6.92
C TYR A 79 -15.66 -28.91 7.74
N LYS A 80 -15.65 -30.26 7.63
CA LYS A 80 -14.67 -31.09 8.34
C LYS A 80 -13.29 -31.00 7.68
N GLU A 81 -13.26 -30.88 6.36
CA GLU A 81 -12.03 -30.64 5.60
C GLU A 81 -11.39 -29.33 6.04
N ILE A 82 -12.17 -28.27 6.16
CA ILE A 82 -11.74 -26.95 6.65
C ILE A 82 -11.18 -27.07 8.07
N LYS A 83 -11.93 -27.68 8.99
CA LYS A 83 -11.48 -27.86 10.38
C LYS A 83 -10.19 -28.67 10.48
N LYS A 84 -10.02 -29.64 9.58
CA LYS A 84 -8.79 -30.45 9.51
C LYS A 84 -7.61 -29.58 9.08
N CYS A 85 -7.77 -28.74 8.06
CA CYS A 85 -6.74 -27.83 7.56
C CYS A 85 -6.26 -26.87 8.68
N ILE A 86 -7.18 -26.20 9.37
CA ILE A 86 -6.86 -25.31 10.51
C ILE A 86 -6.07 -26.07 11.60
N LYS A 87 -6.50 -27.27 11.94
CA LYS A 87 -5.80 -28.07 12.99
C LYS A 87 -4.40 -28.50 12.54
N GLU A 88 -4.21 -28.81 11.28
CA GLU A 88 -2.90 -29.17 10.72
C GLU A 88 -1.96 -27.97 10.76
N TYR A 89 -2.43 -26.79 10.34
CA TYR A 89 -1.69 -25.54 10.42
C TYR A 89 -1.32 -25.19 11.88
N ASN A 90 -2.28 -25.15 12.79
CA ASN A 90 -2.02 -24.83 14.21
C ASN A 90 -1.02 -25.81 14.85
N LYS A 91 -1.05 -27.08 14.44
CA LYS A 91 -0.10 -28.10 14.89
C LYS A 91 1.31 -27.88 14.33
N GLN A 92 1.42 -27.39 13.12
CA GLN A 92 2.70 -27.05 12.49
C GLN A 92 3.30 -25.82 13.19
N MET A 93 2.53 -24.75 13.34
CA MET A 93 2.95 -23.54 14.07
C MET A 93 3.38 -23.82 15.52
N ALA A 94 2.68 -24.71 16.22
CA ALA A 94 3.06 -25.12 17.59
C ALA A 94 4.39 -25.91 17.64
N ARG A 95 4.80 -26.56 16.54
CA ARG A 95 6.12 -27.23 16.45
C ARG A 95 7.22 -26.23 16.16
N ASP A 96 6.95 -25.27 15.27
CA ASP A 96 7.91 -24.25 14.83
C ASP A 96 8.16 -23.24 15.96
N ASN A 97 7.14 -22.82 16.71
CA ASN A 97 7.28 -21.99 17.91
C ASN A 97 8.11 -22.64 19.05
N ASN A 98 8.20 -23.96 19.10
CA ASN A 98 9.11 -24.65 20.02
C ASN A 98 10.59 -24.61 19.56
N SER A 99 10.86 -24.27 18.32
CA SER A 99 12.21 -24.07 17.75
C SER A 99 12.63 -22.61 17.68
N MET A 100 11.67 -21.66 17.67
CA MET A 100 11.90 -20.22 17.56
C MET A 100 11.46 -19.48 18.85
N ALA A 101 12.19 -19.63 19.93
CA ALA A 101 12.08 -18.69 21.03
C ALA A 101 13.00 -17.48 20.82
N ILE A 102 12.85 -16.71 19.76
CA ILE A 102 13.45 -15.34 19.59
C ILE A 102 12.96 -14.74 18.25
N GLY A 103 12.37 -13.55 18.34
CA GLY A 103 12.15 -12.65 17.20
C GLY A 103 10.69 -12.35 16.88
N MET A 104 10.01 -11.57 17.74
CA MET A 104 8.83 -10.82 17.32
C MET A 104 9.30 -9.70 16.40
N TYR A 105 9.14 -9.85 15.10
CA TYR A 105 8.98 -8.71 14.21
C TYR A 105 7.51 -8.33 14.22
N GLU A 106 7.20 -7.14 14.71
CA GLU A 106 5.94 -6.48 14.39
C GLU A 106 5.96 -6.25 12.87
N SER A 107 5.16 -7.02 12.14
CA SER A 107 4.81 -6.65 10.77
C SER A 107 3.95 -5.40 10.87
N ALA A 108 4.48 -4.28 10.41
CA ALA A 108 3.67 -3.12 10.13
C ALA A 108 2.59 -3.57 9.14
N SER A 109 1.32 -3.41 9.52
CA SER A 109 0.22 -3.56 8.61
C SER A 109 0.42 -2.53 7.49
N SER A 110 0.81 -3.00 6.31
CA SER A 110 0.78 -2.16 5.11
C SER A 110 -0.69 -1.86 4.85
N SER A 111 -1.10 -0.62 5.14
CA SER A 111 -2.34 -0.09 4.61
C SER A 111 -2.27 -0.21 3.09
N ASP A 112 -3.32 -0.74 2.46
CA ASP A 112 -3.42 -0.89 1.01
C ASP A 112 -3.05 0.41 0.29
N ALA A 113 -1.80 0.50 -0.18
CA ALA A 113 -1.39 1.53 -1.10
C ALA A 113 -1.81 1.06 -2.49
N THR A 114 -2.95 1.54 -2.97
CA THR A 114 -3.46 1.24 -4.30
C THR A 114 -3.18 2.41 -5.24
N SER A 115 -2.75 2.17 -6.45
CA SER A 115 -2.24 3.19 -7.36
C SER A 115 -3.20 3.58 -8.48
N ALA A 116 -3.05 4.81 -8.97
CA ALA A 116 -3.94 5.42 -9.95
C ALA A 116 -3.37 5.42 -11.37
N GLU A 117 -4.17 5.09 -12.36
CA GLU A 117 -4.08 5.59 -13.71
C GLU A 117 -5.11 6.71 -13.90
N SER A 118 -4.63 7.83 -14.42
CA SER A 118 -5.38 9.02 -14.89
C SER A 118 -6.42 9.59 -13.91
N SER A 119 -6.30 10.89 -13.67
CA SER A 119 -7.38 11.70 -13.12
C SER A 119 -8.69 11.36 -13.82
N ASN A 120 -9.63 10.71 -13.15
CA ASN A 120 -11.00 10.65 -13.62
C ASN A 120 -11.61 12.05 -13.47
N VAL A 121 -11.42 12.86 -14.49
CA VAL A 121 -12.31 13.98 -14.71
C VAL A 121 -13.66 13.35 -15.03
N SER A 122 -14.71 13.70 -14.28
CA SER A 122 -16.07 13.33 -14.70
C SER A 122 -16.22 13.65 -16.17
N ASP A 123 -16.98 12.87 -16.91
CA ASP A 123 -17.20 13.01 -18.36
C ASP A 123 -17.54 14.45 -18.81
N THR A 124 -17.88 15.33 -17.88
CA THR A 124 -18.18 16.76 -18.07
C THR A 124 -17.03 17.70 -17.73
N GLY A 125 -15.91 17.24 -17.12
CA GLY A 125 -14.82 18.11 -16.64
C GLY A 125 -15.23 19.09 -15.53
N ALA A 126 -16.39 18.90 -14.92
CA ALA A 126 -16.97 19.86 -13.97
C ALA A 126 -16.42 19.69 -12.54
N TYR A 127 -15.90 18.55 -12.18
CA TYR A 127 -15.27 18.27 -10.89
C TYR A 127 -14.25 17.13 -10.99
N SER A 128 -13.31 17.09 -10.05
CA SER A 128 -12.37 15.97 -9.91
C SER A 128 -12.95 14.89 -9.02
N ASP A 129 -12.64 13.64 -9.32
CA ASP A 129 -12.83 12.51 -8.40
C ASP A 129 -11.53 12.21 -7.65
N THR A 130 -11.61 11.29 -6.69
CA THR A 130 -10.44 10.74 -6.00
C THR A 130 -9.52 10.05 -7.03
N ASN A 131 -8.24 10.05 -6.77
CA ASN A 131 -7.25 9.33 -7.55
C ASN A 131 -7.57 7.82 -7.53
N LEU A 132 -7.91 7.21 -8.68
CA LEU A 132 -8.30 5.80 -8.80
C LEU A 132 -7.16 4.94 -9.35
N ARG A 133 -7.07 3.69 -8.91
CA ARG A 133 -6.10 2.70 -9.40
C ARG A 133 -6.41 2.25 -10.81
N GLU A 134 -7.66 1.88 -11.07
CA GLU A 134 -8.13 1.33 -12.33
C GLU A 134 -9.29 2.16 -12.87
N ASN A 135 -9.24 2.42 -14.16
CA ASN A 135 -10.31 3.11 -14.84
C ASN A 135 -11.59 2.24 -14.84
N GLY A 136 -12.73 2.80 -14.44
CA GLY A 136 -13.99 2.04 -14.35
C GLY A 136 -14.17 1.21 -13.08
N VAL A 137 -13.14 1.10 -12.24
CA VAL A 137 -13.23 0.43 -10.93
C VAL A 137 -13.29 1.49 -9.83
N GLY A 138 -14.49 1.76 -9.32
CA GLY A 138 -14.71 2.77 -8.28
C GLY A 138 -14.11 2.36 -6.94
N GLU A 139 -13.37 3.27 -6.32
CA GLU A 139 -12.76 3.08 -5.00
C GLU A 139 -13.41 3.98 -3.95
N ALA A 140 -13.64 3.42 -2.77
CA ALA A 140 -14.05 4.19 -1.61
C ALA A 140 -12.88 5.04 -1.08
N ASP A 141 -13.19 6.16 -0.41
CA ASP A 141 -12.22 7.07 0.16
C ASP A 141 -12.85 7.84 1.34
N ILE A 142 -12.07 8.62 2.06
CA ILE A 142 -12.55 9.48 3.14
C ILE A 142 -13.23 10.76 2.64
N VAL A 143 -13.09 11.12 1.37
CA VAL A 143 -13.73 12.27 0.73
C VAL A 143 -14.26 11.89 -0.64
N LYS A 144 -15.49 12.24 -0.92
CA LYS A 144 -16.14 12.09 -2.22
C LYS A 144 -16.94 13.32 -2.62
N THR A 145 -17.22 13.48 -3.91
CA THR A 145 -18.10 14.56 -4.41
C THR A 145 -18.99 14.07 -5.54
N ASP A 146 -20.17 14.66 -5.65
CA ASP A 146 -21.11 14.53 -6.78
C ASP A 146 -21.08 15.78 -7.69
N GLY A 147 -20.13 16.70 -7.45
CA GLY A 147 -20.04 17.99 -8.15
C GLY A 147 -20.96 19.09 -7.61
N LYS A 148 -21.79 18.81 -6.61
CA LYS A 148 -22.67 19.77 -5.91
C LYS A 148 -22.47 19.75 -4.41
N ASN A 149 -22.09 18.59 -3.89
CA ASN A 149 -21.82 18.37 -2.49
C ASN A 149 -20.43 17.74 -2.31
N ILE A 150 -19.83 17.98 -1.16
CA ILE A 150 -18.66 17.25 -0.68
C ILE A 150 -19.11 16.39 0.49
N TYR A 151 -18.76 15.12 0.42
CA TYR A 151 -18.99 14.09 1.44
C TYR A 151 -17.66 13.82 2.13
N THR A 152 -17.61 14.02 3.44
CA THR A 152 -16.38 13.86 4.21
C THR A 152 -16.56 12.86 5.32
N LEU A 153 -15.57 12.01 5.52
CA LEU A 153 -15.48 11.10 6.66
C LEU A 153 -14.39 11.61 7.62
N CYS A 154 -14.78 11.92 8.85
CA CYS A 154 -13.84 12.25 9.92
C CYS A 154 -14.30 11.61 11.22
N ARG A 155 -13.44 10.78 11.84
CA ARG A 155 -13.72 10.11 13.13
C ARG A 155 -15.06 9.36 13.15
N SER A 156 -15.33 8.59 12.12
CA SER A 156 -16.59 7.84 11.92
C SER A 156 -17.86 8.69 11.78
N VAL A 157 -17.72 9.99 11.58
CA VAL A 157 -18.83 10.87 11.23
C VAL A 157 -18.76 11.21 9.75
N VAL A 158 -19.81 10.94 9.01
CA VAL A 158 -19.93 11.35 7.61
C VAL A 158 -20.71 12.65 7.54
N THR A 159 -20.13 13.69 6.97
CA THR A 159 -20.78 15.00 6.81
C THR A 159 -21.04 15.28 5.34
N ILE A 160 -22.22 15.79 5.03
CA ILE A 160 -22.62 16.25 3.70
C ILE A 160 -22.63 17.77 3.69
N THR A 161 -21.84 18.37 2.81
CA THR A 161 -21.66 19.82 2.69
C THR A 161 -22.05 20.27 1.28
N ALA A 162 -23.05 21.13 1.16
CA ALA A 162 -23.42 21.75 -0.11
C ALA A 162 -22.39 22.81 -0.52
N ILE A 163 -22.17 22.91 -1.85
CA ILE A 163 -21.20 23.81 -2.45
C ILE A 163 -21.90 24.74 -3.44
N ASP A 164 -21.66 26.04 -3.28
CA ASP A 164 -22.11 27.08 -4.22
C ASP A 164 -20.99 28.08 -4.49
N ASN A 165 -20.25 27.89 -5.61
CA ASN A 165 -19.19 28.80 -6.06
C ASN A 165 -18.19 29.19 -4.95
N GLY A 166 -17.76 28.24 -4.15
CA GLY A 166 -16.82 28.40 -3.07
C GLY A 166 -17.45 28.63 -1.69
N SER A 167 -18.72 29.03 -1.61
CA SER A 167 -19.46 29.05 -0.34
C SER A 167 -19.88 27.64 0.05
N MET A 168 -19.92 27.38 1.35
CA MET A 168 -20.16 26.04 1.89
C MET A 168 -21.22 26.04 2.96
N GLU A 169 -22.14 25.04 2.93
CA GLU A 169 -23.18 24.88 3.94
C GLU A 169 -23.29 23.40 4.35
N LYS A 170 -23.19 23.12 5.64
CA LYS A 170 -23.42 21.77 6.18
C LYS A 170 -24.91 21.41 6.09
N LEU A 171 -25.23 20.36 5.33
CA LEU A 171 -26.60 19.87 5.14
C LEU A 171 -26.98 18.82 6.18
N ALA A 172 -26.13 17.82 6.40
CA ALA A 172 -26.41 16.70 7.29
C ALA A 172 -25.13 16.10 7.86
N SER A 173 -25.30 15.33 8.94
CA SER A 173 -24.27 14.41 9.45
C SER A 173 -24.88 13.06 9.72
N ILE A 174 -24.13 11.99 9.42
CA ILE A 174 -24.44 10.61 9.76
C ILE A 174 -23.44 10.17 10.82
N GLU A 175 -23.93 9.97 12.03
CA GLU A 175 -23.15 9.50 13.17
C GLU A 175 -23.41 8.01 13.38
N GLN A 176 -22.39 7.27 13.81
CA GLN A 176 -22.50 5.85 14.13
C GLN A 176 -22.52 5.63 15.65
N ASP A 177 -23.02 4.47 16.08
CA ASP A 177 -22.87 4.04 17.47
C ASP A 177 -21.40 3.68 17.80
N ALA A 178 -21.09 3.57 19.08
CA ALA A 178 -19.72 3.39 19.56
C ALA A 178 -19.06 2.04 19.14
N GLU A 179 -19.84 1.09 18.65
CA GLU A 179 -19.34 -0.22 18.20
C GLU A 179 -18.97 -0.21 16.71
N ARG A 180 -19.41 0.82 15.95
CA ARG A 180 -19.19 0.95 14.51
C ARG A 180 -18.14 2.01 14.23
N TYR A 181 -17.13 1.63 13.46
CA TYR A 181 -16.09 2.51 12.97
C TYR A 181 -16.14 2.56 11.45
N VAL A 182 -16.54 3.70 10.87
CA VAL A 182 -16.53 3.92 9.42
C VAL A 182 -15.10 4.21 8.97
N GLU A 183 -14.66 3.51 7.95
CA GLU A 183 -13.29 3.58 7.40
C GLU A 183 -13.26 4.24 6.04
N ASP A 184 -14.28 4.01 5.20
CA ASP A 184 -14.37 4.52 3.84
C ASP A 184 -15.81 4.90 3.47
N ILE A 185 -15.95 5.81 2.49
CA ILE A 185 -17.25 6.16 1.88
C ILE A 185 -17.16 6.11 0.35
N TYR A 186 -18.30 5.88 -0.29
CA TYR A 186 -18.42 5.97 -1.74
C TYR A 186 -19.73 6.67 -2.10
N VAL A 187 -19.71 7.46 -3.17
CA VAL A 187 -20.89 8.17 -3.69
C VAL A 187 -21.09 7.83 -5.15
N GLN A 188 -22.28 7.40 -5.50
CA GLN A 188 -22.67 7.18 -6.89
C GLN A 188 -24.15 7.52 -7.06
N ASP A 189 -24.46 8.42 -7.99
CA ASP A 189 -25.81 8.92 -8.23
C ASP A 189 -26.45 9.43 -6.92
N ASP A 190 -27.62 8.93 -6.56
CA ASP A 190 -28.33 9.27 -5.33
C ASP A 190 -28.01 8.32 -4.16
N LYS A 191 -26.86 7.66 -4.18
CA LYS A 191 -26.48 6.69 -3.15
C LYS A 191 -25.15 7.04 -2.49
N LEU A 192 -25.13 7.00 -1.17
CA LEU A 192 -23.93 7.07 -0.33
C LEU A 192 -23.74 5.72 0.36
N VAL A 193 -22.56 5.15 0.21
CA VAL A 193 -22.17 3.87 0.81
C VAL A 193 -21.11 4.11 1.87
N LEU A 194 -21.34 3.59 3.07
CA LEU A 194 -20.39 3.61 4.18
C LEU A 194 -19.85 2.19 4.37
N PHE A 195 -18.54 2.08 4.48
CA PHE A 195 -17.82 0.83 4.78
C PHE A 195 -17.10 0.97 6.11
N GLY A 196 -17.11 -0.11 6.90
CA GLY A 196 -16.39 -0.06 8.16
C GLY A 196 -16.41 -1.36 8.93
N THR A 197 -15.82 -1.30 10.12
CA THR A 197 -15.73 -2.43 11.06
C THR A 197 -16.66 -2.22 12.25
N LEU A 198 -17.42 -3.26 12.58
CA LEU A 198 -18.24 -3.39 13.77
C LEU A 198 -17.48 -4.25 14.78
N GLY A 199 -17.00 -3.63 15.88
CA GLY A 199 -16.31 -4.32 16.96
C GLY A 199 -17.27 -4.68 18.08
N ARG A 200 -17.46 -5.99 18.34
CA ARG A 200 -18.26 -6.47 19.48
C ARG A 200 -17.37 -7.14 20.50
N GLN A 201 -17.49 -6.74 21.76
CA GLN A 201 -16.85 -7.48 22.84
C GLN A 201 -17.63 -8.76 23.14
N VAL A 202 -16.99 -9.91 23.01
CA VAL A 202 -17.58 -11.22 23.29
C VAL A 202 -16.90 -11.80 24.53
N GLY A 203 -17.72 -12.20 25.54
CA GLY A 203 -17.27 -12.78 26.80
C GLY A 203 -17.77 -12.02 28.02
N ASN A 204 -17.94 -12.71 29.15
CA ASN A 204 -18.45 -12.12 30.40
C ASN A 204 -17.32 -11.47 31.19
N SER A 205 -17.33 -10.15 31.29
CA SER A 205 -16.41 -9.35 32.10
C SER A 205 -16.87 -9.18 33.57
N GLU A 206 -18.00 -9.77 33.99
CA GLU A 206 -18.58 -9.44 35.31
C GLU A 206 -17.97 -10.18 36.50
N ASP A 207 -17.20 -11.27 36.31
CA ASP A 207 -16.76 -12.12 37.40
C ASP A 207 -15.27 -12.55 37.39
N SER A 208 -14.42 -12.03 36.53
CA SER A 208 -12.99 -12.39 36.54
C SER A 208 -12.07 -11.18 36.62
N GLU A 209 -11.08 -11.23 37.57
CA GLU A 209 -9.95 -10.30 37.61
C GLU A 209 -8.98 -10.47 36.40
N ALA A 210 -9.26 -11.40 35.49
CA ALA A 210 -8.58 -11.61 34.22
C ALA A 210 -9.48 -11.14 33.07
N TYR A 211 -8.95 -10.37 32.15
CA TYR A 211 -9.57 -9.94 30.90
C TYR A 211 -9.77 -11.17 30.01
N ASP A 212 -10.90 -11.86 30.14
CA ASP A 212 -11.24 -13.06 29.35
C ASP A 212 -12.18 -12.75 28.16
N GLY A 213 -12.30 -11.51 27.75
CA GLY A 213 -13.09 -11.12 26.58
C GLY A 213 -12.19 -10.87 25.34
N TYR A 214 -12.62 -11.32 24.18
CA TYR A 214 -12.02 -10.94 22.90
C TYR A 214 -12.97 -10.03 22.12
N TYR A 215 -12.41 -9.27 21.16
CA TYR A 215 -13.22 -8.51 20.22
C TYR A 215 -13.47 -9.35 18.97
N GLU A 216 -14.75 -9.51 18.61
CA GLU A 216 -15.16 -10.03 17.31
C GLU A 216 -15.35 -8.83 16.37
N ASN A 217 -14.59 -8.78 15.29
CA ASN A 217 -14.73 -7.76 14.28
C ASN A 217 -15.55 -8.32 13.11
N ASN A 218 -16.56 -7.56 12.69
CA ASN A 218 -17.31 -7.82 11.47
C ASN A 218 -17.23 -6.59 10.57
N THR A 219 -17.11 -6.79 9.28
CA THR A 219 -17.31 -5.73 8.31
C THR A 219 -18.79 -5.44 8.16
N TYR A 220 -19.14 -4.16 8.19
CA TYR A 220 -20.48 -3.71 7.86
C TYR A 220 -20.46 -2.71 6.70
N VAL A 221 -21.50 -2.72 5.90
CA VAL A 221 -21.75 -1.74 4.84
C VAL A 221 -23.15 -1.19 5.04
N GLN A 222 -23.30 0.12 4.96
CA GLN A 222 -24.62 0.80 4.97
C GLN A 222 -24.78 1.60 3.68
N VAL A 223 -25.95 1.51 3.07
CA VAL A 223 -26.29 2.27 1.87
C VAL A 223 -27.41 3.25 2.21
N TYR A 224 -27.18 4.52 1.91
CA TYR A 224 -28.12 5.62 2.12
C TYR A 224 -28.63 6.14 0.78
N ASP A 225 -29.93 6.43 0.70
CA ASP A 225 -30.53 7.30 -0.31
C ASP A 225 -30.24 8.76 0.07
N ILE A 226 -29.57 9.45 -0.82
CA ILE A 226 -29.17 10.87 -0.72
C ILE A 226 -29.82 11.74 -1.81
N SER A 227 -30.94 11.30 -2.40
CA SER A 227 -31.74 12.13 -3.32
C SER A 227 -32.15 13.46 -2.69
N ASP A 228 -32.31 13.50 -1.35
CA ASP A 228 -32.33 14.69 -0.52
C ASP A 228 -31.12 14.65 0.42
N PRO A 229 -30.00 15.30 0.06
CA PRO A 229 -28.77 15.25 0.84
C PRO A 229 -28.88 15.90 2.22
N SER A 230 -29.94 16.70 2.48
CA SER A 230 -30.23 17.23 3.82
C SER A 230 -30.92 16.23 4.75
N ASN A 231 -31.39 15.08 4.20
CA ASN A 231 -32.13 14.06 4.95
C ASN A 231 -31.78 12.65 4.44
N PRO A 232 -30.50 12.21 4.57
CA PRO A 232 -30.07 10.89 4.12
C PRO A 232 -30.83 9.78 4.82
N LYS A 233 -31.26 8.73 4.09
CA LYS A 233 -32.03 7.62 4.62
C LYS A 233 -31.34 6.30 4.34
N GLU A 234 -31.07 5.51 5.36
CA GLU A 234 -30.59 4.13 5.16
C GLU A 234 -31.64 3.31 4.40
N ILE A 235 -31.21 2.69 3.30
CA ILE A 235 -32.03 1.84 2.43
C ILE A 235 -31.61 0.39 2.45
N GLY A 236 -30.46 0.07 3.02
CA GLY A 236 -30.01 -1.31 3.20
C GLY A 236 -28.65 -1.41 3.83
N ASN A 237 -28.32 -2.63 4.26
CA ASN A 237 -27.03 -2.93 4.85
C ASN A 237 -26.57 -4.35 4.55
N MET A 238 -25.28 -4.57 4.68
CA MET A 238 -24.60 -5.86 4.55
C MET A 238 -23.62 -6.04 5.71
N GLU A 239 -23.57 -7.22 6.31
CA GLU A 239 -22.62 -7.59 7.36
C GLU A 239 -21.94 -8.90 6.98
N GLN A 240 -20.61 -8.99 7.20
CA GLN A 240 -19.83 -10.21 7.03
C GLN A 240 -18.75 -10.31 8.10
N SER A 241 -18.32 -11.54 8.39
CA SER A 241 -17.26 -11.81 9.36
C SER A 241 -15.94 -11.15 8.98
N GLY A 242 -15.17 -10.76 9.99
CA GLY A 242 -13.84 -10.17 9.83
C GLY A 242 -13.85 -8.65 9.68
N GLY A 243 -12.72 -8.01 9.99
CA GLY A 243 -12.54 -6.58 9.82
C GLY A 243 -12.52 -6.16 8.35
N TYR A 244 -12.99 -4.96 8.06
CA TYR A 244 -12.97 -4.37 6.73
C TYR A 244 -11.52 -4.28 6.22
N ASN A 245 -11.33 -4.65 4.96
CA ASN A 245 -10.04 -4.55 4.29
C ASN A 245 -10.12 -3.53 3.15
N THR A 246 -10.98 -3.76 2.16
CA THR A 246 -11.14 -2.86 1.03
C THR A 246 -12.48 -3.10 0.32
N SER A 247 -12.86 -2.19 -0.57
CA SER A 247 -14.06 -2.33 -1.39
C SER A 247 -13.86 -1.77 -2.80
N ARG A 248 -14.64 -2.30 -3.74
CA ARG A 248 -14.71 -1.79 -5.12
C ARG A 248 -16.15 -1.73 -5.58
N ILE A 249 -16.42 -0.77 -6.45
CA ILE A 249 -17.74 -0.64 -7.08
C ILE A 249 -17.55 -0.62 -8.59
N VAL A 250 -18.22 -1.58 -9.25
CA VAL A 250 -18.15 -1.75 -10.71
C VAL A 250 -19.55 -2.03 -11.21
N ASP A 251 -20.01 -1.29 -12.21
CA ASP A 251 -21.32 -1.46 -12.86
C ASP A 251 -22.50 -1.55 -11.89
N GLY A 252 -22.46 -0.75 -10.79
CA GLY A 252 -23.52 -0.72 -9.78
C GLY A 252 -23.51 -1.91 -8.80
N TYR A 253 -22.48 -2.75 -8.85
CA TYR A 253 -22.23 -3.79 -7.86
C TYR A 253 -21.11 -3.40 -6.91
N VAL A 254 -21.33 -3.61 -5.63
CA VAL A 254 -20.32 -3.46 -4.57
C VAL A 254 -19.65 -4.81 -4.33
N TYR A 255 -18.34 -4.82 -4.30
CA TYR A 255 -17.51 -5.94 -3.88
C TYR A 255 -16.76 -5.51 -2.62
N VAL A 256 -17.12 -6.11 -1.48
CA VAL A 256 -16.50 -5.80 -0.18
C VAL A 256 -15.65 -6.96 0.30
N LEU A 257 -14.44 -6.67 0.71
CA LEU A 257 -13.47 -7.64 1.18
C LEU A 257 -13.23 -7.44 2.69
N SER A 258 -13.12 -8.55 3.41
CA SER A 258 -12.77 -8.55 4.85
C SER A 258 -11.77 -9.66 5.17
N GLN A 259 -11.05 -9.48 6.29
CA GLN A 259 -10.12 -10.45 6.84
C GLN A 259 -10.71 -11.06 8.11
N PHE A 260 -10.96 -12.36 8.09
CA PHE A 260 -11.53 -13.10 9.20
C PHE A 260 -10.54 -14.09 9.79
N HIS A 261 -10.21 -13.88 11.06
CA HIS A 261 -9.38 -14.80 11.84
C HIS A 261 -10.27 -15.58 12.81
N PRO A 262 -10.51 -16.88 12.59
CA PRO A 262 -11.32 -17.69 13.49
C PRO A 262 -10.61 -17.92 14.81
N TYR A 263 -11.26 -17.54 15.90
CA TYR A 263 -10.76 -17.73 17.26
C TYR A 263 -11.57 -18.82 17.98
N GLU A 264 -10.87 -19.88 18.48
CA GLU A 264 -11.51 -20.95 19.25
C GLU A 264 -11.81 -20.45 20.66
N ASP A 265 -13.04 -20.01 20.89
CA ASP A 265 -13.51 -19.55 22.18
C ASP A 265 -14.28 -20.65 22.91
N ASN A 266 -13.93 -20.86 24.19
CA ASN A 266 -14.66 -21.80 25.06
C ASN A 266 -15.98 -21.22 25.60
N VAL A 267 -16.26 -19.93 25.38
CA VAL A 267 -17.41 -19.22 25.96
C VAL A 267 -18.61 -19.22 25.01
N THR A 268 -18.42 -19.07 23.73
CA THR A 268 -19.54 -18.91 22.76
C THR A 268 -19.98 -20.20 22.08
N ALA A 269 -19.28 -21.32 22.25
CA ALA A 269 -19.70 -22.67 21.78
C ALA A 269 -20.45 -22.72 20.43
N ARG A 270 -20.12 -21.86 19.45
CA ARG A 270 -20.63 -22.02 18.10
C ARG A 270 -20.01 -23.29 17.51
N ASP A 271 -20.82 -24.24 17.09
CA ASP A 271 -20.32 -25.47 16.47
C ASP A 271 -19.43 -25.18 15.23
N LEU A 272 -19.65 -24.06 14.57
CA LEU A 272 -18.97 -23.62 13.33
C LEU A 272 -18.18 -22.29 13.52
N TRP A 273 -17.59 -22.06 14.69
CA TRP A 273 -16.80 -20.86 14.99
C TRP A 273 -15.69 -20.54 13.96
N TYR A 274 -15.24 -21.56 13.23
CA TYR A 274 -14.18 -21.47 12.22
C TYR A 274 -14.71 -21.22 10.80
N ILE A 275 -16.02 -21.02 10.62
CA ILE A 275 -16.64 -20.74 9.32
C ILE A 275 -17.11 -19.28 9.31
N PRO A 276 -16.69 -18.49 8.30
CA PRO A 276 -17.17 -17.11 8.18
C PRO A 276 -18.65 -17.04 7.84
N GLU A 277 -19.29 -15.95 8.26
CA GLU A 277 -20.71 -15.68 8.05
C GLU A 277 -20.92 -14.42 7.22
N VAL A 278 -22.00 -14.40 6.44
CA VAL A 278 -22.54 -13.23 5.74
C VAL A 278 -24.02 -13.11 6.06
N GLN A 279 -24.46 -11.95 6.57
CA GLN A 279 -25.83 -11.72 7.05
C GLN A 279 -26.30 -12.79 8.04
N GLY A 280 -25.42 -13.16 8.99
CA GLY A 280 -25.67 -14.17 10.03
C GLY A 280 -25.84 -15.61 9.53
N LYS A 281 -25.40 -15.91 8.30
CA LYS A 281 -25.43 -17.26 7.71
C LYS A 281 -24.02 -17.68 7.35
N SER A 282 -23.61 -18.86 7.81
CA SER A 282 -22.31 -19.44 7.46
C SER A 282 -22.18 -19.61 5.95
N ILE A 283 -21.01 -19.27 5.40
CA ILE A 283 -20.70 -19.50 3.99
C ILE A 283 -20.63 -21.00 3.75
N GLU A 284 -21.32 -21.50 2.72
CA GLU A 284 -21.36 -22.91 2.38
C GLU A 284 -19.97 -23.39 1.96
N ALA A 285 -19.61 -24.64 2.30
CA ALA A 285 -18.29 -25.19 2.04
C ALA A 285 -17.86 -25.13 0.56
N GLU A 286 -18.81 -25.27 -0.35
CA GLU A 286 -18.62 -25.16 -1.80
C GLU A 286 -18.29 -23.71 -2.27
N ASN A 287 -18.41 -22.73 -1.40
CA ASN A 287 -18.06 -21.33 -1.63
C ASN A 287 -16.78 -20.91 -0.88
N ILE A 288 -16.05 -21.88 -0.28
CA ILE A 288 -14.80 -21.65 0.43
C ILE A 288 -13.66 -22.29 -0.37
N TYR A 289 -12.79 -21.48 -0.95
CA TYR A 289 -11.61 -21.92 -1.66
C TYR A 289 -10.51 -22.31 -0.70
N MET A 290 -10.00 -23.55 -0.83
CA MET A 290 -9.01 -24.14 0.05
C MET A 290 -7.60 -23.96 -0.49
N PRO A 291 -6.59 -23.77 0.39
CA PRO A 291 -5.20 -23.87 0.01
C PRO A 291 -4.86 -25.34 -0.30
N GLN A 292 -3.79 -25.56 -1.06
CA GLN A 292 -3.32 -26.92 -1.31
C GLN A 292 -2.56 -27.52 -0.13
N GLU A 293 -1.91 -26.66 0.62
CA GLU A 293 -1.20 -26.97 1.84
C GLU A 293 -1.81 -26.17 3.00
N ALA A 294 -1.51 -26.54 4.24
CA ALA A 294 -2.00 -25.81 5.41
C ALA A 294 -1.20 -24.51 5.59
N GLU A 295 -1.54 -23.48 4.83
CA GLU A 295 -0.80 -22.20 4.72
C GLU A 295 -1.32 -21.10 5.66
N GLY A 296 -2.36 -21.35 6.45
CA GLY A 296 -2.94 -20.36 7.36
C GLY A 296 -4.18 -20.87 8.07
N ASN A 297 -4.75 -20.04 8.92
CA ASN A 297 -6.02 -20.28 9.60
C ASN A 297 -7.00 -19.10 9.44
N GLU A 298 -6.71 -18.18 8.52
CA GLU A 298 -7.50 -16.99 8.23
C GLU A 298 -8.25 -17.09 6.92
N TYR A 299 -9.17 -16.17 6.67
CA TYR A 299 -9.92 -16.08 5.43
C TYR A 299 -9.98 -14.65 4.93
N THR A 300 -9.84 -14.51 3.62
CA THR A 300 -10.30 -13.32 2.91
C THR A 300 -11.72 -13.61 2.39
N ILE A 301 -12.69 -12.82 2.82
CA ILE A 301 -14.10 -12.96 2.42
C ILE A 301 -14.40 -11.89 1.39
N ILE A 302 -15.06 -12.27 0.31
CA ILE A 302 -15.55 -11.35 -0.72
C ILE A 302 -17.07 -11.52 -0.79
N THR A 303 -17.80 -10.43 -0.54
CA THR A 303 -19.25 -10.40 -0.76
C THR A 303 -19.59 -9.37 -1.83
N ALA A 304 -20.46 -9.76 -2.77
CA ALA A 304 -20.99 -8.91 -3.80
C ALA A 304 -22.48 -8.65 -3.57
N PHE A 305 -22.93 -7.42 -3.79
CA PHE A 305 -24.34 -7.04 -3.79
C PHE A 305 -24.60 -5.87 -4.75
N SER A 306 -25.83 -5.69 -5.21
CA SER A 306 -26.22 -4.57 -6.06
C SER A 306 -26.57 -3.35 -5.22
N LEU A 307 -26.18 -2.15 -5.66
CA LEU A 307 -26.61 -0.88 -5.05
C LEU A 307 -28.13 -0.67 -5.15
N ASP A 308 -28.82 -1.34 -6.08
CA ASP A 308 -30.27 -1.29 -6.20
C ASP A 308 -31.01 -2.20 -5.20
N ASN A 309 -30.32 -3.20 -4.65
CA ASN A 309 -30.83 -4.09 -3.61
C ASN A 309 -29.78 -4.37 -2.53
N PRO A 310 -29.39 -3.36 -1.72
CA PRO A 310 -28.21 -3.44 -0.87
C PRO A 310 -28.35 -4.37 0.34
N SER A 311 -29.53 -4.89 0.64
CA SER A 311 -29.76 -5.85 1.73
C SER A 311 -29.67 -7.31 1.31
N GLU A 312 -29.52 -7.59 0.00
CA GLU A 312 -29.42 -8.96 -0.52
C GLU A 312 -28.09 -9.17 -1.25
N LYS A 313 -27.27 -10.09 -0.73
CA LYS A 313 -26.05 -10.46 -1.42
C LYS A 313 -26.35 -11.13 -2.76
N THR A 314 -25.60 -10.78 -3.79
CA THR A 314 -25.65 -11.43 -5.11
C THR A 314 -24.82 -12.71 -5.10
N ASP A 315 -23.65 -12.66 -4.45
CA ASP A 315 -22.74 -13.82 -4.23
C ASP A 315 -21.84 -13.57 -3.02
N SER A 316 -21.22 -14.63 -2.50
CA SER A 316 -20.15 -14.52 -1.52
C SER A 316 -19.22 -15.71 -1.62
N LYS A 317 -17.91 -15.45 -1.51
CA LYS A 317 -16.85 -16.45 -1.47
C LYS A 317 -15.91 -16.17 -0.31
N ALA A 318 -15.32 -17.23 0.23
CA ALA A 318 -14.19 -17.11 1.13
C ALA A 318 -12.97 -17.79 0.49
N VAL A 319 -11.83 -17.15 0.61
CA VAL A 319 -10.54 -17.69 0.19
C VAL A 319 -9.75 -17.96 1.46
N PHE A 320 -9.36 -19.21 1.67
CA PHE A 320 -8.59 -19.57 2.85
C PHE A 320 -7.16 -19.06 2.70
N GLY A 321 -6.72 -18.25 3.64
CA GLY A 321 -5.41 -17.60 3.69
C GLY A 321 -5.51 -16.09 3.90
N TYR A 322 -4.40 -15.51 4.31
CA TYR A 322 -4.24 -14.07 4.54
C TYR A 322 -4.14 -13.31 3.20
N SER A 323 -4.42 -12.01 3.22
CA SER A 323 -4.23 -11.11 2.08
C SER A 323 -3.32 -9.94 2.48
N ASP A 324 -2.15 -9.83 1.84
CA ASP A 324 -1.26 -8.67 1.99
C ASP A 324 -1.65 -7.55 1.02
N VAL A 325 -1.64 -7.85 -0.28
CA VAL A 325 -2.04 -6.93 -1.32
C VAL A 325 -3.27 -7.47 -2.04
N CYS A 326 -4.29 -6.62 -2.16
CA CYS A 326 -5.46 -6.89 -2.98
C CYS A 326 -5.45 -5.96 -4.19
N TYR A 327 -5.38 -6.53 -5.39
CA TYR A 327 -5.47 -5.79 -6.64
C TYR A 327 -6.76 -6.16 -7.36
N VAL A 328 -7.50 -5.17 -7.81
CA VAL A 328 -8.76 -5.36 -8.54
C VAL A 328 -8.68 -4.66 -9.89
N SER A 329 -8.68 -5.46 -10.94
CA SER A 329 -8.80 -5.00 -12.33
C SER A 329 -10.27 -4.95 -12.74
N GLU A 330 -10.54 -4.57 -13.98
CA GLU A 330 -11.90 -4.46 -14.53
C GLU A 330 -12.76 -5.73 -14.36
N ASN A 331 -12.15 -6.93 -14.35
CA ASN A 331 -12.88 -8.20 -14.33
C ASN A 331 -12.35 -9.21 -13.31
N ASN A 332 -11.30 -8.89 -12.56
CA ASN A 332 -10.62 -9.83 -11.68
C ASN A 332 -10.20 -9.21 -10.35
N ILE A 333 -10.26 -10.00 -9.30
CA ILE A 333 -9.72 -9.70 -7.97
C ILE A 333 -8.52 -10.63 -7.76
N TYR A 334 -7.36 -10.05 -7.50
CA TYR A 334 -6.13 -10.75 -7.17
C TYR A 334 -5.84 -10.56 -5.69
N ILE A 335 -5.81 -11.68 -4.97
CA ILE A 335 -5.49 -11.74 -3.54
C ILE A 335 -4.09 -12.31 -3.44
N THR A 336 -3.16 -11.56 -2.85
CA THR A 336 -1.78 -12.01 -2.67
C THR A 336 -1.46 -12.25 -1.20
N SER A 337 -0.57 -13.19 -0.94
CA SER A 337 -0.05 -13.48 0.40
C SER A 337 1.45 -13.69 0.32
N ASN A 338 2.21 -12.92 1.12
CA ASN A 338 3.65 -13.09 1.23
C ASN A 338 3.98 -14.15 2.29
N TYR A 339 4.97 -15.00 2.03
CA TYR A 339 5.41 -16.01 2.97
C TYR A 339 6.87 -16.43 2.69
N TYR A 340 7.47 -17.11 3.66
CA TYR A 340 8.80 -17.69 3.48
C TYR A 340 8.67 -19.21 3.36
N GLU A 341 9.24 -19.79 2.30
CA GLU A 341 9.32 -21.22 2.10
C GLU A 341 10.66 -21.73 2.64
N ASP A 342 10.62 -22.75 3.52
CA ASP A 342 11.81 -23.35 4.15
C ASP A 342 12.74 -22.31 4.85
N SER A 343 12.18 -21.23 5.41
CA SER A 343 12.86 -20.12 6.10
C SER A 343 13.82 -19.25 5.25
N ASP A 344 14.05 -19.56 3.98
CA ASP A 344 15.15 -18.95 3.23
C ASP A 344 14.74 -18.17 1.97
N VAL A 345 13.55 -18.37 1.41
CA VAL A 345 13.14 -17.67 0.17
C VAL A 345 11.79 -17.02 0.34
N SER A 346 11.74 -15.69 0.20
CA SER A 346 10.50 -14.94 0.14
C SER A 346 9.68 -15.29 -1.11
N ARG A 347 8.38 -15.44 -0.95
CA ARG A 347 7.44 -15.79 -2.02
C ARG A 347 6.14 -15.05 -1.89
N THR A 348 5.47 -14.87 -3.03
CA THR A 348 4.10 -14.38 -3.11
C THR A 348 3.20 -15.47 -3.68
N LEU A 349 2.15 -15.83 -2.95
CA LEU A 349 1.05 -16.64 -3.42
C LEU A 349 0.00 -15.71 -4.02
N ILE A 350 -0.44 -15.98 -5.24
CA ILE A 350 -1.43 -15.18 -5.97
C ILE A 350 -2.66 -16.04 -6.21
N ARG A 351 -3.84 -15.51 -5.87
CA ARG A 351 -5.15 -16.14 -6.13
C ARG A 351 -6.00 -15.21 -6.98
N LYS A 352 -6.55 -15.74 -8.08
CA LYS A 352 -7.40 -14.99 -9.02
C LYS A 352 -8.86 -15.40 -8.85
N ILE A 353 -9.71 -14.42 -8.57
CA ILE A 353 -11.17 -14.53 -8.55
C ILE A 353 -11.71 -13.62 -9.65
N SER A 354 -12.34 -14.18 -10.67
CA SER A 354 -13.04 -13.37 -11.67
C SER A 354 -14.42 -12.94 -11.16
N TYR A 355 -14.86 -11.76 -11.57
CA TYR A 355 -16.17 -11.26 -11.22
C TYR A 355 -16.91 -10.65 -12.41
N THR A 356 -18.23 -10.76 -12.39
CA THR A 356 -19.13 -10.17 -13.39
C THR A 356 -20.53 -10.09 -12.82
N ASP A 357 -21.23 -8.96 -12.96
CA ASP A 357 -22.62 -8.77 -12.51
C ASP A 357 -22.87 -9.27 -11.07
N GLY A 358 -21.95 -8.99 -10.15
CA GLY A 358 -22.00 -9.44 -8.77
C GLY A 358 -21.77 -10.94 -8.55
N LYS A 359 -21.31 -11.70 -9.54
CA LYS A 359 -20.93 -13.12 -9.42
C LYS A 359 -19.42 -13.27 -9.30
N LEU A 360 -19.00 -14.21 -8.46
CA LEU A 360 -17.62 -14.48 -8.10
C LEU A 360 -17.22 -15.90 -8.48
N VAL A 361 -16.12 -16.06 -9.22
CA VAL A 361 -15.63 -17.36 -9.68
C VAL A 361 -14.13 -17.46 -9.44
N GLY A 362 -13.71 -18.41 -8.58
CA GLY A 362 -12.28 -18.71 -8.42
C GLY A 362 -11.71 -19.34 -9.67
N VAL A 363 -10.61 -18.80 -10.16
CA VAL A 363 -9.98 -19.23 -11.41
C VAL A 363 -8.77 -20.11 -11.12
N ALA A 364 -7.74 -19.52 -10.53
CA ALA A 364 -6.44 -20.16 -10.37
C ALA A 364 -5.68 -19.58 -9.17
N GLN A 365 -4.64 -20.27 -8.78
CA GLN A 365 -3.61 -19.80 -7.86
C GLN A 365 -2.23 -20.22 -8.35
N THR A 366 -1.21 -19.42 -8.03
CA THR A 366 0.19 -19.70 -8.33
C THR A 366 1.09 -19.09 -7.28
N LYS A 367 2.33 -19.59 -7.19
CA LYS A 367 3.39 -19.06 -6.33
C LYS A 367 4.50 -18.50 -7.20
N ILE A 368 5.06 -17.36 -6.80
CA ILE A 368 6.23 -16.75 -7.44
C ILE A 368 7.27 -16.39 -6.39
N LYS A 369 8.51 -16.20 -6.81
CA LYS A 369 9.60 -15.78 -5.91
C LYS A 369 9.55 -14.28 -5.67
N GLY A 370 9.89 -13.87 -4.43
CA GLY A 370 9.91 -12.49 -3.98
C GLY A 370 8.56 -12.00 -3.48
N MET A 371 8.56 -10.85 -2.85
CA MET A 371 7.40 -10.16 -2.28
C MET A 371 7.04 -8.95 -3.11
N LEU A 372 5.74 -8.66 -3.22
CA LEU A 372 5.25 -7.39 -3.76
C LEU A 372 5.53 -6.27 -2.76
N ASN A 373 5.96 -5.12 -3.25
CA ASN A 373 6.11 -3.93 -2.41
C ASN A 373 4.74 -3.34 -2.04
N ASP A 374 3.87 -3.21 -3.04
CA ASP A 374 2.55 -2.61 -2.94
C ASP A 374 1.67 -3.05 -4.11
N SER A 375 0.48 -2.47 -4.23
CA SER A 375 -0.42 -2.74 -5.35
C SER A 375 0.01 -2.09 -6.68
N PHE A 376 1.01 -1.18 -6.69
CA PHE A 376 1.63 -0.68 -7.94
C PHE A 376 2.55 -1.71 -8.58
N SER A 377 3.05 -2.63 -7.76
CA SER A 377 3.92 -3.70 -8.19
C SER A 377 3.20 -4.82 -8.95
N ILE A 378 1.86 -4.73 -9.12
CA ILE A 378 1.01 -5.69 -9.82
C ILE A 378 0.02 -4.97 -10.72
N ASP A 379 -0.24 -5.50 -11.93
CA ASP A 379 -1.10 -4.89 -12.94
C ASP A 379 -1.65 -5.93 -13.91
N GLU A 380 -2.87 -5.74 -14.41
CA GLU A 380 -3.45 -6.57 -15.46
C GLU A 380 -3.62 -5.77 -16.76
N TYR A 381 -3.02 -6.25 -17.84
CA TYR A 381 -3.10 -5.61 -19.14
C TYR A 381 -3.29 -6.65 -20.25
N GLU A 382 -4.29 -6.44 -21.12
CA GLU A 382 -4.64 -7.35 -22.21
C GLU A 382 -4.81 -8.82 -21.75
N GLY A 383 -5.35 -9.02 -20.53
CA GLY A 383 -5.62 -10.33 -19.95
C GLY A 383 -4.39 -11.02 -19.34
N ASN A 384 -3.23 -10.38 -19.34
CA ASN A 384 -2.02 -10.86 -18.66
C ASN A 384 -1.77 -10.10 -17.37
N LEU A 385 -1.43 -10.83 -16.31
CA LEU A 385 -1.00 -10.25 -15.04
C LEU A 385 0.50 -9.99 -15.08
N ARG A 386 0.91 -8.75 -14.81
CA ARG A 386 2.29 -8.29 -14.79
C ARG A 386 2.65 -7.87 -13.38
N LEU A 387 3.80 -8.24 -12.89
CA LEU A 387 4.21 -7.86 -11.55
C LEU A 387 5.71 -7.85 -11.37
N VAL A 388 6.18 -7.02 -10.42
CA VAL A 388 7.57 -6.94 -9.99
C VAL A 388 7.66 -7.28 -8.52
N THR A 389 8.68 -8.04 -8.14
CA THR A 389 8.89 -8.51 -6.76
C THR A 389 10.33 -8.29 -6.30
N THR A 390 10.51 -8.12 -5.00
CA THR A 390 11.82 -8.13 -4.33
C THR A 390 12.03 -9.45 -3.62
N ILE A 391 13.19 -10.06 -3.83
CA ILE A 391 13.69 -11.22 -3.07
C ILE A 391 14.72 -10.69 -2.09
N ASP A 392 14.45 -10.85 -0.80
CA ASP A 392 15.30 -10.32 0.27
C ASP A 392 16.68 -10.99 0.30
N GLU A 393 17.63 -10.31 0.91
CA GLU A 393 18.96 -10.87 1.20
C GLU A 393 18.83 -12.03 2.20
N ILE A 394 19.39 -13.20 1.84
CA ILE A 394 19.32 -14.39 2.67
C ILE A 394 20.63 -14.53 3.45
N TYR A 395 20.52 -14.53 4.78
CA TYR A 395 21.63 -14.86 5.68
C TYR A 395 21.58 -16.34 6.04
N SER A 396 22.68 -17.08 5.90
CA SER A 396 22.71 -18.49 6.30
C SER A 396 22.52 -18.62 7.82
N ASN A 397 21.51 -19.42 8.23
CA ASN A 397 21.15 -19.59 9.64
C ASN A 397 22.19 -20.32 10.51
N ASP A 398 23.32 -20.79 9.95
CA ASP A 398 24.37 -21.49 10.70
C ASP A 398 25.14 -20.59 11.70
N ASP A 399 24.84 -19.30 11.73
CA ASP A 399 25.64 -18.28 12.42
C ASP A 399 24.89 -17.42 13.44
N ILE A 400 23.69 -17.82 13.89
CA ILE A 400 23.08 -17.19 15.06
C ILE A 400 23.86 -17.63 16.31
N MET A 401 24.86 -16.84 16.65
CA MET A 401 25.68 -17.06 17.85
C MET A 401 24.80 -17.00 19.10
N PRO A 402 24.96 -17.95 20.03
CA PRO A 402 24.30 -17.86 21.32
C PRO A 402 24.78 -16.59 22.07
N LEU A 403 23.86 -15.86 22.64
CA LEU A 403 23.99 -14.54 23.32
C LEU A 403 25.05 -14.45 24.45
N ASN A 404 25.95 -15.44 24.62
CA ASN A 404 26.86 -15.55 25.74
C ASN A 404 28.36 -15.54 25.40
N GLU A 405 28.77 -15.16 24.18
CA GLU A 405 30.20 -15.07 23.84
C GLU A 405 30.72 -13.63 23.78
N THR A 406 31.97 -13.45 24.21
CA THR A 406 32.63 -12.14 24.44
C THR A 406 32.85 -11.37 23.14
N ALA A 407 32.73 -10.05 23.17
CA ALA A 407 32.76 -9.09 22.06
C ALA A 407 33.92 -9.25 21.03
N ASP A 408 35.01 -9.90 21.37
CA ASP A 408 36.19 -10.02 20.50
C ASP A 408 36.08 -11.14 19.44
N LYS A 409 35.12 -12.09 19.66
CA LYS A 409 34.82 -13.14 18.66
C LYS A 409 33.65 -12.74 17.72
N THR A 410 32.82 -11.81 18.15
CA THR A 410 31.64 -11.35 17.40
C THR A 410 32.04 -10.59 16.13
N GLU A 411 33.06 -9.71 16.19
CA GLU A 411 33.52 -8.95 15.03
C GLU A 411 34.11 -9.85 13.91
N LYS A 412 34.72 -10.97 14.29
CA LYS A 412 35.33 -11.89 13.33
C LYS A 412 34.28 -12.83 12.70
N ALA A 413 33.29 -13.24 13.47
CA ALA A 413 32.14 -14.04 13.01
C ALA A 413 31.26 -13.22 12.04
N VAL A 414 30.90 -11.97 12.41
CA VAL A 414 30.13 -11.08 11.53
C VAL A 414 30.86 -10.82 10.21
N ALA A 415 32.19 -10.69 10.22
CA ALA A 415 32.98 -10.47 9.00
C ALA A 415 33.15 -11.74 8.12
N GLU A 416 33.02 -12.93 8.69
CA GLU A 416 33.04 -14.20 7.95
C GLU A 416 31.62 -14.54 7.38
N ASN A 417 30.53 -14.24 8.10
CA ASN A 417 29.14 -14.48 7.71
C ASN A 417 28.70 -13.62 6.52
N VAL A 418 29.18 -12.40 6.41
CA VAL A 418 28.95 -11.52 5.25
C VAL A 418 29.43 -12.12 3.92
N LYS A 419 30.26 -13.18 3.95
CA LYS A 419 30.75 -13.82 2.72
C LYS A 419 29.79 -14.83 2.10
N ASP A 420 28.85 -15.35 2.86
CA ASP A 420 27.94 -16.42 2.42
C ASP A 420 26.48 -15.92 2.25
N ALA A 421 26.21 -14.63 2.47
CA ALA A 421 24.91 -14.04 2.21
C ALA A 421 24.58 -14.08 0.71
N VAL A 422 23.39 -14.58 0.37
CA VAL A 422 22.85 -14.48 -0.99
C VAL A 422 22.25 -13.09 -1.12
N PRO A 423 22.79 -12.24 -2.01
CA PRO A 423 22.32 -10.88 -2.13
C PRO A 423 20.86 -10.82 -2.58
N GLY A 424 20.13 -9.86 -2.07
CA GLY A 424 18.79 -9.52 -2.51
C GLY A 424 18.75 -9.18 -3.99
N THR A 425 17.61 -9.37 -4.63
CA THR A 425 17.42 -9.10 -6.06
C THR A 425 15.95 -8.93 -6.39
N ASN A 426 15.65 -8.43 -7.58
CA ASN A 426 14.28 -8.23 -8.01
C ASN A 426 13.96 -9.09 -9.24
N SER A 427 12.68 -9.36 -9.44
CA SER A 427 12.18 -10.11 -10.58
C SER A 427 10.91 -9.48 -11.14
N LEU A 428 10.76 -9.55 -12.47
CA LEU A 428 9.52 -9.23 -13.16
C LEU A 428 8.92 -10.53 -13.70
N TYR A 429 7.62 -10.68 -13.57
CA TYR A 429 6.84 -11.80 -14.09
C TYR A 429 5.69 -11.33 -14.96
N VAL A 430 5.39 -12.10 -16.00
CA VAL A 430 4.18 -11.98 -16.79
C VAL A 430 3.46 -13.32 -16.76
N LEU A 431 2.20 -13.31 -16.35
CA LEU A 431 1.37 -14.51 -16.22
C LEU A 431 0.14 -14.37 -17.13
N ASN A 432 -0.28 -15.48 -17.73
CA ASN A 432 -1.49 -15.50 -18.55
C ASN A 432 -2.78 -15.49 -17.70
N ASP A 433 -3.94 -15.59 -18.37
CA ASP A 433 -5.28 -15.61 -17.76
C ASP A 433 -5.50 -16.71 -16.72
N LYS A 434 -4.67 -17.77 -16.78
CA LYS A 434 -4.67 -18.92 -15.84
C LYS A 434 -3.61 -18.83 -14.77
N LEU A 435 -2.89 -17.70 -14.67
CA LEU A 435 -1.74 -17.50 -13.81
C LEU A 435 -0.53 -18.41 -14.12
N GLU A 436 -0.42 -18.93 -15.34
CA GLU A 436 0.80 -19.59 -15.81
C GLU A 436 1.84 -18.54 -16.18
N ILE A 437 3.05 -18.66 -15.65
CA ILE A 437 4.15 -17.76 -16.00
C ILE A 437 4.51 -17.97 -17.47
N ILE A 438 4.36 -16.94 -18.29
CA ILE A 438 4.66 -16.95 -19.73
C ILE A 438 5.92 -16.16 -20.06
N GLY A 439 6.30 -15.18 -19.24
CA GLY A 439 7.52 -14.41 -19.38
C GLY A 439 8.07 -13.97 -18.03
N SER A 440 9.38 -13.73 -17.95
CA SER A 440 10.00 -13.24 -16.73
C SER A 440 11.38 -12.62 -16.98
N ILE A 441 11.79 -11.71 -16.08
CA ILE A 441 13.15 -11.20 -15.97
C ILE A 441 13.60 -11.41 -14.52
N HIS A 442 14.79 -11.97 -14.31
CA HIS A 442 15.32 -12.25 -12.97
C HIS A 442 16.66 -11.55 -12.71
N ASN A 443 17.05 -11.48 -11.45
CA ASN A 443 18.30 -10.88 -11.00
C ASN A 443 18.45 -9.41 -11.41
N LEU A 444 17.33 -8.67 -11.35
CA LEU A 444 17.32 -7.22 -11.56
C LEU A 444 17.88 -6.51 -10.32
N ALA A 445 18.67 -5.46 -10.52
CA ALA A 445 19.13 -4.54 -9.48
C ALA A 445 19.59 -5.26 -8.21
N LYS A 446 20.71 -5.98 -8.31
CA LYS A 446 21.29 -6.76 -7.22
C LYS A 446 21.57 -5.87 -6.00
N ASP A 447 21.19 -6.34 -4.80
CA ASP A 447 21.31 -5.65 -3.51
C ASP A 447 20.43 -4.38 -3.40
N GLU A 448 19.40 -4.25 -4.23
CA GLU A 448 18.43 -3.15 -4.22
C GLU A 448 17.03 -3.72 -4.02
N THR A 449 16.12 -2.90 -3.49
CA THR A 449 14.69 -3.22 -3.32
C THR A 449 13.83 -2.33 -4.21
N ILE A 450 12.66 -2.82 -4.64
CA ILE A 450 11.70 -2.00 -5.39
C ILE A 450 11.03 -1.02 -4.42
N TYR A 451 11.06 0.26 -4.77
CA TYR A 451 10.42 1.35 -4.04
C TYR A 451 9.11 1.79 -4.67
N SER A 452 9.07 1.87 -5.99
CA SER A 452 7.85 2.14 -6.71
C SER A 452 7.88 1.48 -8.09
N ALA A 453 6.69 1.16 -8.60
CA ALA A 453 6.49 0.62 -9.93
C ALA A 453 5.35 1.34 -10.63
N ARG A 454 5.36 1.35 -11.97
CA ARG A 454 4.28 1.86 -12.79
C ARG A 454 4.22 1.14 -14.12
N PHE A 455 3.09 0.56 -14.41
CA PHE A 455 2.82 -0.03 -15.72
C PHE A 455 2.01 0.98 -16.57
N MET A 456 2.44 1.20 -17.82
CA MET A 456 1.82 2.14 -18.76
C MET A 456 1.70 1.49 -20.14
N GLY A 457 0.55 0.93 -20.48
CA GLY A 457 0.38 0.17 -21.71
C GLY A 457 1.42 -0.94 -21.84
N ASP A 458 2.19 -0.95 -22.93
CA ASP A 458 3.22 -1.96 -23.20
C ASP A 458 4.55 -1.75 -22.45
N THR A 459 4.62 -0.78 -21.54
CA THR A 459 5.87 -0.45 -20.84
C THR A 459 5.68 -0.49 -19.33
N GLY A 460 6.64 -1.10 -18.63
CA GLY A 460 6.77 -1.03 -17.17
C GLY A 460 7.91 -0.11 -16.77
N TYR A 461 7.69 0.72 -15.74
CA TYR A 461 8.69 1.55 -15.09
C TYR A 461 8.78 1.16 -13.62
N PHE A 462 9.99 1.01 -13.09
CA PHE A 462 10.16 0.75 -11.65
C PHE A 462 11.48 1.32 -11.13
N VAL A 463 11.40 1.84 -9.92
CA VAL A 463 12.51 2.41 -9.18
C VAL A 463 12.99 1.39 -8.17
N THR A 464 14.29 1.11 -8.19
CA THR A 464 14.95 0.33 -7.14
C THR A 464 15.91 1.22 -6.38
N TYR A 465 16.16 0.94 -5.10
CA TYR A 465 17.03 1.77 -4.27
C TYR A 465 17.93 0.99 -3.32
N ARG A 466 19.17 1.45 -3.22
CA ARG A 466 20.09 1.20 -2.11
C ARG A 466 20.91 2.44 -1.74
N GLN A 467 21.43 3.18 -2.69
CA GLN A 467 22.25 4.41 -2.51
C GLN A 467 22.12 5.38 -3.69
N VAL A 468 21.91 4.91 -4.89
CA VAL A 468 21.65 5.70 -6.11
C VAL A 468 20.64 4.94 -6.91
N ASP A 469 19.54 5.59 -7.29
CA ASP A 469 18.40 4.92 -7.88
C ASP A 469 18.48 4.77 -9.39
N PRO A 470 18.40 3.55 -9.89
CA PRO A 470 17.99 3.37 -11.27
C PRO A 470 16.44 3.39 -11.40
N LEU A 471 15.94 4.23 -12.30
CA LEU A 471 14.63 4.04 -12.92
C LEU A 471 14.80 3.09 -14.11
N PHE A 472 14.25 1.90 -14.03
CA PHE A 472 14.21 0.94 -15.12
C PHE A 472 12.99 1.16 -15.99
N SER A 473 13.16 0.96 -17.31
CA SER A 473 12.09 0.81 -18.28
C SER A 473 12.13 -0.58 -18.90
N VAL A 474 10.96 -1.20 -19.04
CA VAL A 474 10.82 -2.58 -19.53
C VAL A 474 9.79 -2.63 -20.65
N ASP A 475 10.16 -3.23 -21.79
CA ASP A 475 9.24 -3.58 -22.87
C ASP A 475 8.44 -4.83 -22.49
N LEU A 476 7.13 -4.70 -22.49
CA LEU A 476 6.14 -5.74 -22.20
C LEU A 476 5.21 -6.00 -23.40
N SER A 477 5.52 -5.43 -24.58
CA SER A 477 4.73 -5.60 -25.80
C SER A 477 4.70 -7.05 -26.31
N ASP A 478 5.74 -7.84 -25.98
CA ASP A 478 5.75 -9.28 -26.13
C ASP A 478 5.74 -9.92 -24.73
N PRO A 479 4.58 -10.32 -24.21
CA PRO A 479 4.46 -10.83 -22.85
C PRO A 479 5.26 -12.11 -22.56
N GLU A 480 5.63 -12.88 -23.61
CA GLU A 480 6.47 -14.05 -23.46
C GLU A 480 7.98 -13.70 -23.41
N ASN A 481 8.36 -12.51 -23.87
CA ASN A 481 9.75 -12.09 -23.97
C ASN A 481 9.96 -10.66 -23.44
N PRO A 482 9.66 -10.36 -22.17
CA PRO A 482 9.89 -9.05 -21.58
C PRO A 482 11.37 -8.65 -21.62
N LYS A 483 11.67 -7.36 -21.87
CA LYS A 483 13.04 -6.87 -22.05
C LYS A 483 13.28 -5.56 -21.32
N ILE A 484 14.41 -5.43 -20.64
CA ILE A 484 14.88 -4.13 -20.14
C ILE A 484 15.25 -3.27 -21.37
N LEU A 485 14.64 -2.09 -21.45
CA LEU A 485 14.92 -1.09 -22.50
C LEU A 485 16.00 -0.12 -22.06
N GLY A 486 15.94 0.36 -20.83
CA GLY A 486 16.84 1.35 -20.30
C GLY A 486 16.96 1.35 -18.78
N GLU A 487 17.94 2.08 -18.31
CA GLU A 487 18.23 2.32 -16.89
C GLU A 487 18.71 3.77 -16.75
N LEU A 488 17.97 4.60 -16.01
CA LEU A 488 18.33 5.98 -15.69
C LEU A 488 18.80 6.05 -14.23
N LYS A 489 20.06 6.39 -13.99
CA LYS A 489 20.64 6.57 -12.65
C LYS A 489 20.70 8.04 -12.29
N ILE A 490 19.99 8.42 -11.24
CA ILE A 490 19.93 9.78 -10.72
C ILE A 490 20.00 9.75 -9.18
N PRO A 491 20.49 10.81 -8.51
CA PRO A 491 20.41 10.92 -7.06
C PRO A 491 18.97 11.07 -6.57
N GLY A 492 18.65 10.44 -5.45
CA GLY A 492 17.32 10.43 -4.84
C GLY A 492 16.40 9.36 -5.43
N PHE A 493 15.24 9.15 -4.85
CA PHE A 493 14.31 8.10 -5.26
C PHE A 493 12.87 8.59 -5.31
N SER A 494 12.07 7.97 -6.18
CA SER A 494 10.63 8.20 -6.26
C SER A 494 9.90 7.10 -5.50
N GLU A 495 9.13 7.51 -4.49
CA GLU A 495 8.23 6.63 -3.73
C GLU A 495 6.89 6.44 -4.46
N TYR A 496 6.57 7.38 -5.34
CA TYR A 496 5.36 7.39 -6.14
C TYR A 496 5.66 7.84 -7.57
N LEU A 497 5.09 7.14 -8.54
CA LEU A 497 5.17 7.45 -9.97
C LEU A 497 3.77 7.66 -10.53
N HIS A 498 3.54 8.77 -11.24
CA HIS A 498 2.25 9.10 -11.87
C HIS A 498 2.41 9.49 -13.32
N PRO A 499 1.64 8.90 -14.27
CA PRO A 499 1.60 9.36 -15.64
C PRO A 499 1.15 10.82 -15.72
N TYR A 500 1.92 11.68 -16.41
CA TYR A 500 1.64 13.11 -16.48
C TYR A 500 1.47 13.58 -17.92
N GLY A 501 0.46 13.04 -18.60
CA GLY A 501 0.21 13.29 -20.02
C GLY A 501 1.11 12.47 -20.94
N ASP A 502 1.12 12.83 -22.22
CA ASP A 502 1.81 12.07 -23.27
C ASP A 502 3.33 12.10 -23.07
N GLY A 503 3.92 10.95 -22.85
CA GLY A 503 5.37 10.77 -22.74
C GLY A 503 6.02 11.36 -21.49
N LYS A 504 5.25 11.67 -20.44
CA LYS A 504 5.76 12.18 -19.17
C LYS A 504 5.35 11.29 -17.99
N LEU A 505 6.26 11.19 -17.02
CA LEU A 505 6.05 10.48 -15.76
C LEU A 505 6.51 11.39 -14.62
N LEU A 506 5.60 11.72 -13.72
CA LEU A 506 5.88 12.47 -12.49
C LEU A 506 6.38 11.51 -11.41
N GLY A 507 7.53 11.79 -10.84
CA GLY A 507 8.06 11.12 -9.66
C GLY A 507 7.97 12.04 -8.44
N ILE A 508 7.48 11.50 -7.32
CA ILE A 508 7.48 12.16 -6.01
C ILE A 508 8.18 11.24 -5.02
N GLY A 509 9.15 11.75 -4.28
CA GLY A 509 9.91 10.96 -3.31
C GLY A 509 10.96 11.80 -2.59
N MET A 510 12.16 11.27 -2.39
CA MET A 510 13.19 11.94 -1.61
C MET A 510 14.41 12.29 -2.45
N ASP A 511 14.93 13.49 -2.24
CA ASP A 511 16.23 13.91 -2.76
C ASP A 511 17.34 13.49 -1.79
N VAL A 512 18.46 13.06 -2.34
CA VAL A 512 19.63 12.71 -1.56
C VAL A 512 20.88 13.38 -2.13
N SER A 513 21.83 13.65 -1.27
CA SER A 513 23.13 14.20 -1.65
C SER A 513 23.87 13.29 -2.64
N GLU A 514 24.81 13.85 -3.41
CA GLU A 514 25.60 13.08 -4.40
C GLU A 514 26.34 11.85 -3.82
N ASP A 515 26.61 11.85 -2.52
CA ASP A 515 27.22 10.70 -1.82
C ASP A 515 26.20 9.64 -1.37
N GLY A 516 24.89 9.89 -1.54
CA GLY A 516 23.80 8.96 -1.23
C GLY A 516 23.49 8.80 0.27
N PHE A 517 24.07 9.63 1.15
CA PHE A 517 23.94 9.44 2.60
C PHE A 517 23.07 10.46 3.33
N THR A 518 22.75 11.58 2.70
CA THR A 518 22.00 12.65 3.34
C THR A 518 20.75 12.97 2.53
N THR A 519 19.60 12.90 3.17
CA THR A 519 18.33 13.36 2.58
C THR A 519 18.31 14.89 2.58
N GLU A 520 18.02 15.48 1.42
CA GLU A 520 18.03 16.93 1.20
C GLU A 520 16.62 17.54 1.22
N GLY A 521 15.58 16.73 1.01
CA GLY A 521 14.20 17.15 1.02
C GLY A 521 13.30 16.24 0.19
N VAL A 522 12.03 16.61 0.05
CA VAL A 522 11.11 15.93 -0.87
C VAL A 522 11.44 16.35 -2.31
N LYS A 523 11.54 15.38 -3.19
CA LYS A 523 11.95 15.55 -4.59
C LYS A 523 10.74 15.40 -5.51
N LEU A 524 10.59 16.33 -6.43
CA LEU A 524 9.76 16.21 -7.62
C LEU A 524 10.66 15.98 -8.83
N SER A 525 10.35 14.98 -9.63
CA SER A 525 11.03 14.68 -10.89
C SER A 525 10.01 14.61 -12.02
N MET A 526 10.30 15.25 -13.14
CA MET A 526 9.56 15.00 -14.38
C MET A 526 10.44 14.20 -15.32
N PHE A 527 10.04 12.97 -15.59
CA PHE A 527 10.74 12.10 -16.52
C PHE A 527 10.11 12.20 -17.92
N ASN A 528 10.96 12.32 -18.93
CA ASN A 528 10.57 12.11 -20.31
C ASN A 528 10.66 10.61 -20.62
N VAL A 529 9.52 10.01 -20.91
CA VAL A 529 9.35 8.59 -21.22
C VAL A 529 8.85 8.37 -22.65
N THR A 530 8.95 9.40 -23.52
CA THR A 530 8.56 9.31 -24.94
C THR A 530 9.34 8.23 -25.69
N ASP A 531 10.62 8.08 -25.36
CA ASP A 531 11.44 6.95 -25.78
C ASP A 531 11.82 6.12 -24.55
N PRO A 532 11.12 5.00 -24.29
CA PRO A 532 11.42 4.16 -23.13
C PRO A 532 12.85 3.60 -23.10
N SER A 533 13.56 3.55 -24.24
CA SER A 533 14.95 3.12 -24.29
C SER A 533 15.94 4.22 -23.87
N ASN A 534 15.47 5.46 -23.73
CA ASN A 534 16.28 6.62 -23.39
C ASN A 534 15.53 7.57 -22.46
N VAL A 535 15.04 7.07 -21.34
CA VAL A 535 14.37 7.87 -20.30
C VAL A 535 15.33 8.92 -19.74
N THR A 536 14.86 10.13 -19.56
CA THR A 536 15.63 11.24 -19.00
C THR A 536 14.85 11.99 -17.94
N GLU A 537 15.50 12.49 -16.89
CA GLU A 537 14.92 13.46 -15.97
C GLU A 537 15.01 14.87 -16.60
N GLU A 538 13.87 15.41 -17.08
CA GLU A 538 13.83 16.72 -17.71
C GLU A 538 13.96 17.86 -16.70
N ASN A 539 13.27 17.73 -15.59
CA ASN A 539 13.24 18.73 -14.52
C ASN A 539 13.21 18.06 -13.17
N LYS A 540 13.91 18.66 -12.23
CA LYS A 540 13.95 18.31 -10.81
C LYS A 540 13.63 19.53 -9.96
N TYR A 541 12.88 19.35 -8.87
CA TYR A 541 12.64 20.37 -7.86
C TYR A 541 12.70 19.74 -6.48
N THR A 542 13.49 20.32 -5.58
CA THR A 542 13.62 19.86 -4.20
C THR A 542 12.88 20.81 -3.27
N ILE A 543 11.95 20.27 -2.48
CA ILE A 543 11.25 20.98 -1.42
C ILE A 543 12.17 20.91 -0.19
N GLU A 544 13.00 21.93 -0.04
CA GLU A 544 14.01 22.01 1.01
C GLU A 544 13.39 21.92 2.42
N GLU A 545 14.16 21.41 3.39
CA GLU A 545 13.76 21.26 4.80
C GLU A 545 12.56 20.33 5.04
N SER A 546 11.96 19.70 4.02
CA SER A 546 10.94 18.67 4.19
C SER A 546 11.63 17.30 4.44
N TYR A 547 11.14 16.56 5.45
CA TYR A 547 11.75 15.27 5.81
C TYR A 547 10.94 14.06 5.35
N GLY A 548 9.84 14.27 4.60
CA GLY A 548 9.03 13.19 4.03
C GLY A 548 7.70 13.65 3.47
N THR A 549 6.98 12.69 2.93
CA THR A 549 5.64 12.80 2.38
C THR A 549 4.86 11.52 2.67
N ASP A 550 3.56 11.51 2.46
CA ASP A 550 2.72 10.32 2.62
C ASP A 550 2.40 9.59 1.30
N VAL A 551 2.93 10.08 0.18
CA VAL A 551 2.57 9.58 -1.16
C VAL A 551 2.85 8.09 -1.38
N GLY A 552 3.87 7.54 -0.72
CA GLY A 552 4.26 6.14 -0.83
C GLY A 552 3.26 5.15 -0.20
N TYR A 553 2.38 5.64 0.72
CA TYR A 553 1.38 4.80 1.39
C TYR A 553 -0.03 5.41 1.39
N ASN A 554 -0.21 6.66 0.93
CA ASN A 554 -1.50 7.37 0.87
C ASN A 554 -1.69 8.03 -0.51
N TYR A 555 -1.61 7.25 -1.58
CA TYR A 555 -1.75 7.78 -2.94
C TYR A 555 -3.09 8.50 -3.18
N LYS A 556 -4.18 8.11 -2.49
CA LYS A 556 -5.47 8.82 -2.56
C LYS A 556 -5.37 10.27 -2.05
N GLY A 557 -4.34 10.59 -1.24
CA GLY A 557 -3.99 11.95 -0.84
C GLY A 557 -3.31 12.78 -1.94
N VAL A 558 -2.82 12.12 -2.99
CA VAL A 558 -2.20 12.80 -4.14
C VAL A 558 -3.30 13.25 -5.09
N PHE A 559 -3.45 14.56 -5.23
CA PHE A 559 -4.30 15.15 -6.25
C PHE A 559 -3.51 15.34 -7.54
N VAL A 560 -4.00 14.86 -8.67
CA VAL A 560 -3.40 15.10 -9.99
C VAL A 560 -4.50 15.38 -11.00
N ASP A 561 -4.39 16.48 -11.73
CA ASP A 561 -5.18 16.78 -12.92
C ASP A 561 -4.26 17.29 -14.03
N VAL A 562 -3.95 16.41 -14.95
CA VAL A 562 -3.06 16.70 -16.08
C VAL A 562 -3.66 17.75 -17.03
N GLN A 563 -4.99 17.78 -17.21
CA GLN A 563 -5.65 18.74 -18.10
C GLN A 563 -5.59 20.16 -17.56
N LYS A 564 -5.65 20.30 -16.21
CA LYS A 564 -5.49 21.58 -15.51
C LYS A 564 -4.02 21.88 -15.21
N ASN A 565 -3.12 20.95 -15.53
CA ASN A 565 -1.70 21.02 -15.21
C ASN A 565 -1.47 21.34 -13.71
N LEU A 566 -2.11 20.55 -12.84
CA LEU A 566 -2.12 20.77 -11.40
C LEU A 566 -1.97 19.45 -10.66
N PHE A 567 -1.10 19.43 -9.67
CA PHE A 567 -1.00 18.31 -8.74
C PHE A 567 -0.65 18.80 -7.34
N GLY A 568 -1.02 18.02 -6.33
CA GLY A 568 -0.76 18.37 -4.95
C GLY A 568 -0.74 17.17 -4.01
N PHE A 569 -0.06 17.34 -2.92
CA PHE A 569 0.16 16.30 -1.91
C PHE A 569 0.62 16.92 -0.59
N VAL A 570 0.80 16.06 0.41
CA VAL A 570 1.26 16.45 1.74
C VAL A 570 2.77 16.29 1.87
N THR A 571 3.41 17.29 2.48
CA THR A 571 4.81 17.19 2.94
C THR A 571 4.90 17.39 4.45
N TYR A 572 5.93 16.82 5.05
CA TYR A 572 6.26 16.94 6.46
C TYR A 572 7.48 17.86 6.63
N HIS A 573 7.24 19.00 7.28
CA HIS A 573 8.23 19.95 7.77
C HIS A 573 7.77 20.32 9.18
N ASP A 574 8.14 21.27 9.90
CA ASP A 574 7.61 21.62 11.26
C ASP A 574 6.07 21.49 11.43
N GLY A 575 5.50 20.39 10.93
CA GLY A 575 4.07 20.07 10.85
C GLY A 575 3.73 19.42 9.53
N VAL A 576 2.44 19.45 9.17
CA VAL A 576 1.89 18.89 7.92
C VAL A 576 1.54 20.05 7.00
N THR A 577 2.02 20.02 5.77
CA THR A 577 1.75 21.07 4.79
C THR A 577 1.20 20.44 3.50
N TYR A 578 0.05 20.91 3.05
CA TYR A 578 -0.47 20.57 1.72
C TYR A 578 0.05 21.58 0.71
N GLN A 579 0.59 21.09 -0.40
CA GLN A 579 1.18 21.92 -1.43
C GLN A 579 0.62 21.57 -2.81
N LEU A 580 0.37 22.57 -3.64
CA LEU A 580 -0.03 22.43 -5.04
C LEU A 580 1.07 22.95 -5.96
N TYR A 581 1.26 22.25 -7.05
CA TYR A 581 2.26 22.55 -8.07
C TYR A 581 1.65 22.54 -9.46
N THR A 582 2.25 23.35 -10.35
CA THR A 582 2.13 23.25 -11.79
C THR A 582 3.47 22.87 -12.40
N TYR A 583 3.46 22.40 -13.63
CA TYR A 583 4.67 22.04 -14.36
C TYR A 583 4.71 22.72 -15.72
N ASP A 584 5.85 23.29 -16.09
CA ASP A 584 6.14 23.83 -17.42
C ASP A 584 7.47 23.26 -17.92
N GLU A 585 7.56 22.88 -19.18
CA GLU A 585 8.78 22.25 -19.74
C GLU A 585 10.00 23.19 -19.69
N ALA A 586 9.80 24.49 -19.81
CA ALA A 586 10.90 25.45 -19.83
C ALA A 586 11.23 26.01 -18.45
N GLU A 587 10.24 26.17 -17.57
CA GLU A 587 10.37 26.77 -16.23
C GLU A 587 10.47 25.72 -15.11
N GLY A 588 10.08 24.46 -15.37
CA GLY A 588 10.04 23.37 -14.41
C GLY A 588 8.81 23.43 -13.49
N PHE A 589 8.97 22.93 -12.28
CA PHE A 589 7.93 22.90 -11.28
C PHE A 589 7.76 24.26 -10.60
N LYS A 590 6.51 24.64 -10.35
CA LYS A 590 6.18 25.87 -9.64
C LYS A 590 5.11 25.61 -8.57
N GLU A 591 5.42 25.90 -7.32
CA GLU A 591 4.44 25.95 -6.26
C GLU A 591 3.43 27.07 -6.52
N VAL A 592 2.14 26.75 -6.47
CA VAL A 592 1.03 27.69 -6.65
C VAL A 592 0.19 27.88 -5.39
N MET A 593 0.26 26.92 -4.46
CA MET A 593 -0.39 27.02 -3.15
C MET A 593 0.41 26.20 -2.12
N SER A 594 0.52 26.75 -0.90
CA SER A 594 1.06 26.07 0.27
C SER A 594 0.17 26.36 1.48
N ARG A 595 -0.27 25.30 2.18
CA ARG A 595 -1.18 25.41 3.31
C ARG A 595 -0.75 24.49 4.45
N GLN A 596 -0.34 25.09 5.58
CA GLN A 596 -0.07 24.33 6.78
C GLN A 596 -1.37 23.82 7.40
N LEU A 597 -1.46 22.52 7.64
CA LEU A 597 -2.63 21.84 8.21
C LEU A 597 -2.53 21.76 9.73
N SER A 598 -3.69 21.70 10.40
CA SER A 598 -3.77 21.65 11.86
C SER A 598 -3.60 20.25 12.46
N GLY A 599 -3.53 19.18 11.64
CA GLY A 599 -3.46 17.79 12.08
C GLY A 599 -2.94 16.85 11.00
N TYR A 600 -2.71 15.59 11.41
CA TYR A 600 -2.25 14.48 10.54
C TYR A 600 -3.41 13.65 9.97
N GLU A 601 -4.66 14.02 10.25
CA GLU A 601 -5.83 13.32 9.71
C GLU A 601 -5.90 13.57 8.21
N GLY A 602 -6.01 12.50 7.42
CA GLY A 602 -5.88 12.49 5.96
C GLY A 602 -6.47 13.72 5.26
N SER A 603 -5.74 14.24 4.31
CA SER A 603 -6.17 15.40 3.52
C SER A 603 -6.45 15.00 2.08
N ARG A 604 -7.41 15.69 1.46
CA ARG A 604 -7.76 15.50 0.05
C ARG A 604 -7.93 16.84 -0.64
N GLY A 605 -7.27 17.00 -1.78
CA GLY A 605 -7.54 18.09 -2.70
C GLY A 605 -8.55 17.65 -3.76
N LEU A 606 -9.49 18.51 -4.09
CA LEU A 606 -10.44 18.31 -5.18
C LEU A 606 -10.86 19.64 -5.77
N TYR A 607 -11.42 19.66 -6.97
CA TYR A 607 -12.06 20.87 -7.50
C TYR A 607 -13.51 20.60 -7.92
N ILE A 608 -14.33 21.66 -7.86
CA ILE A 608 -15.67 21.71 -8.44
C ILE A 608 -15.76 23.02 -9.21
N GLY A 609 -15.94 22.96 -10.53
CA GLY A 609 -15.88 24.13 -11.41
C GLY A 609 -14.52 24.81 -11.37
N ASP A 610 -14.49 26.10 -11.01
CA ASP A 610 -13.28 26.92 -10.90
C ASP A 610 -12.79 27.11 -9.46
N VAL A 611 -13.25 26.28 -8.55
CA VAL A 611 -12.91 26.34 -7.13
C VAL A 611 -12.19 25.06 -6.71
N PHE A 612 -11.04 25.23 -6.09
CA PHE A 612 -10.30 24.15 -5.43
C PHE A 612 -10.72 24.05 -3.97
N TYR A 613 -10.96 22.84 -3.50
CA TYR A 613 -11.30 22.53 -2.12
C TYR A 613 -10.22 21.67 -1.50
N LEU A 614 -9.79 22.07 -0.30
CA LEU A 614 -8.88 21.29 0.53
C LEU A 614 -9.63 20.81 1.76
N VAL A 615 -9.82 19.49 1.84
CA VAL A 615 -10.38 18.82 3.01
C VAL A 615 -9.24 18.36 3.91
N SER A 616 -9.31 18.66 5.20
CA SER A 616 -8.34 18.22 6.19
C SER A 616 -9.04 17.93 7.53
N GLY A 617 -9.15 16.66 7.90
CA GLY A 617 -9.91 16.24 9.07
C GLY A 617 -11.36 16.73 9.01
N ASN A 618 -11.76 17.57 9.97
CA ASN A 618 -13.12 18.12 10.04
C ASN A 618 -13.24 19.54 9.44
N MET A 619 -12.33 19.94 8.57
CA MET A 619 -12.35 21.27 7.95
C MET A 619 -12.30 21.17 6.43
N ILE A 620 -13.08 22.01 5.76
CA ILE A 620 -13.00 22.24 4.32
C ILE A 620 -12.65 23.71 4.10
N GLU A 621 -11.65 23.96 3.28
CA GLU A 621 -11.30 25.29 2.80
C GLU A 621 -11.49 25.37 1.29
N SER A 622 -12.03 26.48 0.79
CA SER A 622 -12.21 26.73 -0.65
C SER A 622 -11.25 27.83 -1.13
N TYR A 623 -10.74 27.64 -2.36
CA TYR A 623 -9.77 28.53 -3.00
C TYR A 623 -10.16 28.77 -4.45
N SER A 624 -10.03 30.02 -4.92
CA SER A 624 -10.16 30.29 -6.35
C SER A 624 -9.03 29.63 -7.12
N MET A 625 -9.33 28.87 -8.16
CA MET A 625 -8.27 28.30 -9.03
C MET A 625 -7.49 29.39 -9.80
N ASN A 626 -7.98 30.61 -9.84
CA ASN A 626 -7.24 31.75 -10.36
C ASN A 626 -6.44 32.44 -9.24
N GLY A 627 -5.23 31.95 -9.02
CA GLY A 627 -4.27 32.52 -8.04
C GLY A 627 -4.36 31.92 -6.64
N PHE A 628 -5.21 30.95 -6.40
CA PHE A 628 -5.35 30.20 -5.15
C PHE A 628 -5.58 31.06 -3.90
N GLU A 629 -6.33 32.16 -4.06
CA GLU A 629 -6.78 32.97 -2.93
C GLU A 629 -7.91 32.24 -2.19
N LYS A 630 -7.81 32.19 -0.86
CA LYS A 630 -8.84 31.58 -0.01
C LYS A 630 -10.16 32.35 -0.14
N MET A 631 -11.25 31.64 -0.36
CA MET A 631 -12.60 32.18 -0.52
C MET A 631 -13.43 32.00 0.74
N ASP A 632 -13.47 30.77 1.30
CA ASP A 632 -14.30 30.43 2.46
C ASP A 632 -13.67 29.26 3.24
N ASP A 633 -14.18 28.99 4.44
CA ASP A 633 -13.89 27.81 5.21
C ASP A 633 -15.07 27.39 6.10
N ILE A 634 -15.19 26.10 6.34
CA ILE A 634 -16.19 25.52 7.23
C ILE A 634 -15.57 24.44 8.12
N VAL A 635 -15.95 24.46 9.41
CA VAL A 635 -15.64 23.39 10.37
C VAL A 635 -16.88 22.52 10.50
N LEU A 636 -16.72 21.21 10.32
CA LEU A 636 -17.80 20.21 10.19
C LEU A 636 -18.25 19.62 11.53
#